data_3980bf0e5d7e03290b93a6155d12c539
#
_entry.id   3980bf0e5d7e03290b93a6155d12c539
#
_cell.length_a   1.000
_cell.length_b   1.000
_cell.length_c   1.000
_cell.angle_alpha   90.00
_cell.angle_beta   90.00
_cell.angle_gamma   90.00
#
_symmetry.space_group_name_H-M   'P 1'
#
loop_
_entity.id
_entity.type
_entity.pdbx_description
1 polymer ?
#
loop_
_entity_poly.entity_id
_entity_poly.type
_entity_poly.pdbx_seq_one_letter_code
_entity_poly.pdbx_strand_id
1 'polypeptide(L)'
;RWGVPEGTLAFNTPEWYAAVKFAAEEAKRLGLELGMANCSGWANSGGPWNTPYYAMKTVCFTATAVKGGGTVKVALPQPEDKVGFYRDIAVVAFPTPAEPFELKDWKFKCFSDPGRKYDVADTRVAPAAAVVRREEVRALTADFADGTLACTLPPGDWTVLRVGYRALDRQNGTGTRLGKGLECDKLSKEALRIHWANYVEKTVKALGPGLAGPNGPLRTVLNDSYEVGTQNWTHGFERTFAEHAGYAITPWLPALCGRVVGSVAETEHFYRDFRLAVTDAFAANYAGEMRRLAHACGLQLAIEPYGEIPSDDLLYGEHADIPTAEFWAKLDSPHWVRQAASIAHAKGRRLVAAESFTTNAQEGRWQNTPWSMKAKCDWVYSEGLNRIIYHRFAHQPWTSPARLPGMTMGPFGVHFDRTQTWWNQAKPWLKYQQRCQFLLQEGAFVCDVAWYCPAGYLYINWGHNPHKMPVPVPTGFTYDFVSDTTLAEMRVENGELVLPSGQRYRTLVLPEQAFELLPASRAGVARLKAAGAEILTFEEAKGVLAARAPDVAWNDRAAKLNWIHRRDAGADWYFVASPRETPCRVDVSFRVAGRVPELWNPETGEVTKGVPYAAKDGVTTVRIPFEPCASWFVVFRAPETSAPPSALPPAPAFDELTPLKVACGATEVTRRDVTGPWTLAFPVDWYVGGLAVKTLELSALADWTTFDDPDLKFFSGTATYRKTLAVTPPAAGTRLFLDLGDVKHFADVTVNGRACPTLWKPPFRVDVTDAAASGRLELVVRVTNLWP
;
A
#
# COMPACT_ATOMS: atom_id res chain seq x y z
N ARG A 1 11.41 -22.36 -5.98
CA ARG A 1 12.61 -21.87 -5.27
C ARG A 1 13.16 -20.70 -6.06
N TRP A 2 13.35 -19.59 -5.39
CA TRP A 2 13.83 -18.33 -6.00
C TRP A 2 15.35 -18.28 -6.22
N GLY A 3 16.02 -19.44 -6.20
CA GLY A 3 17.44 -19.56 -6.51
C GLY A 3 18.41 -18.99 -5.45
N VAL A 4 17.91 -18.62 -4.28
CA VAL A 4 18.76 -18.15 -3.16
C VAL A 4 19.60 -19.30 -2.65
N PRO A 5 20.94 -19.20 -2.60
CA PRO A 5 21.78 -20.22 -1.97
C PRO A 5 21.38 -20.44 -0.50
N GLU A 6 21.39 -21.69 -0.04
CA GLU A 6 21.23 -21.94 1.39
C GLU A 6 22.43 -21.33 2.14
N GLY A 7 22.11 -20.47 3.12
CA GLY A 7 23.11 -19.95 4.04
C GLY A 7 23.49 -20.96 5.11
N THR A 8 24.52 -20.64 5.86
CA THR A 8 24.98 -21.48 7.00
C THR A 8 24.11 -21.27 8.25
N LEU A 9 23.37 -20.16 8.33
CA LEU A 9 22.47 -19.86 9.45
C LEU A 9 21.08 -20.44 9.17
N ALA A 10 20.70 -21.43 9.96
CA ALA A 10 19.39 -22.05 9.86
C ALA A 10 18.37 -21.27 10.69
N PHE A 11 17.19 -21.00 10.11
CA PHE A 11 16.09 -20.29 10.76
C PHE A 11 15.70 -20.94 12.10
N ASN A 12 15.43 -20.09 13.10
CA ASN A 12 14.94 -20.48 14.43
C ASN A 12 15.93 -21.35 15.26
N THR A 13 17.23 -21.28 14.92
CA THR A 13 18.30 -21.90 15.71
C THR A 13 18.98 -20.89 16.63
N PRO A 14 19.78 -21.35 17.65
CA PRO A 14 20.54 -20.45 18.50
C PRO A 14 21.44 -19.46 17.72
N GLU A 15 22.08 -19.93 16.66
CA GLU A 15 22.98 -19.15 15.82
C GLU A 15 22.18 -18.08 15.05
N TRP A 16 20.97 -18.41 14.59
CA TRP A 16 20.07 -17.45 13.94
C TRP A 16 19.64 -16.35 14.92
N TYR A 17 19.28 -16.71 16.15
CA TYR A 17 18.94 -15.73 17.18
C TYR A 17 20.13 -14.86 17.57
N ALA A 18 21.34 -15.39 17.60
CA ALA A 18 22.55 -14.61 17.83
C ALA A 18 22.75 -13.56 16.71
N ALA A 19 22.51 -13.94 15.45
CA ALA A 19 22.60 -13.01 14.32
C ALA A 19 21.49 -11.93 14.37
N VAL A 20 20.26 -12.29 14.74
CA VAL A 20 19.15 -11.31 14.93
C VAL A 20 19.48 -10.34 16.07
N LYS A 21 20.06 -10.84 17.17
CA LYS A 21 20.51 -10.01 18.30
C LYS A 21 21.60 -9.05 17.87
N PHE A 22 22.62 -9.52 17.15
CA PHE A 22 23.66 -8.66 16.59
C PHE A 22 23.07 -7.55 15.70
N ALA A 23 22.13 -7.88 14.81
CA ALA A 23 21.46 -6.90 13.97
C ALA A 23 20.69 -5.86 14.81
N ALA A 24 20.05 -6.28 15.90
CA ALA A 24 19.36 -5.37 16.81
C ALA A 24 20.34 -4.46 17.57
N GLU A 25 21.48 -4.98 18.04
CA GLU A 25 22.54 -4.21 18.70
C GLU A 25 23.12 -3.16 17.75
N GLU A 26 23.37 -3.53 16.47
CA GLU A 26 23.83 -2.58 15.45
C GLU A 26 22.78 -1.53 15.11
N ALA A 27 21.51 -1.91 14.96
CA ALA A 27 20.43 -0.96 14.75
C ALA A 27 20.34 0.05 15.90
N LYS A 28 20.48 -0.42 17.16
CA LYS A 28 20.51 0.45 18.33
C LYS A 28 21.71 1.40 18.31
N ARG A 29 22.89 0.90 17.96
CA ARG A 29 24.13 1.71 17.83
C ARG A 29 23.99 2.81 16.78
N LEU A 30 23.28 2.50 15.68
CA LEU A 30 23.07 3.42 14.55
C LEU A 30 21.82 4.31 14.70
N GLY A 31 21.02 4.14 15.75
CA GLY A 31 19.77 4.86 15.93
C GLY A 31 18.69 4.46 14.92
N LEU A 32 18.72 3.22 14.44
CA LEU A 32 17.77 2.66 13.48
C LEU A 32 16.66 1.87 14.18
N GLU A 33 15.50 1.77 13.54
CA GLU A 33 14.42 0.88 13.93
C GLU A 33 14.48 -0.42 13.11
N LEU A 34 14.08 -1.53 13.74
CA LEU A 34 13.86 -2.81 13.09
C LEU A 34 12.38 -3.14 13.08
N GLY A 35 11.93 -3.74 11.99
CA GLY A 35 10.69 -4.49 11.89
C GLY A 35 10.99 -5.95 11.57
N MET A 36 10.10 -6.85 11.96
CA MET A 36 10.17 -8.24 11.56
C MET A 36 8.87 -8.69 10.91
N ALA A 37 8.94 -9.52 9.87
CA ALA A 37 7.76 -10.17 9.32
C ALA A 37 7.20 -11.18 10.34
N ASN A 38 5.89 -11.41 10.30
CA ASN A 38 5.20 -12.32 11.22
C ASN A 38 5.50 -13.82 10.96
N CYS A 39 6.16 -14.16 9.88
CA CYS A 39 6.61 -15.52 9.58
C CYS A 39 7.94 -15.54 8.83
N SER A 40 8.49 -16.74 8.61
CA SER A 40 9.64 -16.96 7.74
C SER A 40 9.20 -16.89 6.26
N GLY A 41 9.39 -15.78 5.62
CA GLY A 41 8.87 -15.44 4.30
C GLY A 41 7.77 -14.39 4.42
N TRP A 42 6.92 -14.28 3.41
CA TRP A 42 5.65 -13.53 3.54
C TRP A 42 4.48 -14.51 3.73
N ALA A 43 3.24 -14.15 3.49
CA ALA A 43 2.05 -14.99 3.62
C ALA A 43 1.66 -15.32 5.06
N ASN A 44 1.91 -14.45 5.97
CA ASN A 44 1.25 -14.23 7.24
C ASN A 44 1.73 -15.07 8.45
N SER A 45 1.26 -16.30 8.68
CA SER A 45 1.45 -16.97 9.97
C SER A 45 1.70 -18.45 9.82
N GLY A 46 2.49 -18.83 8.82
CA GLY A 46 2.91 -20.20 8.59
C GLY A 46 4.17 -20.55 9.36
N GLY A 47 4.28 -21.82 9.74
CA GLY A 47 5.46 -22.32 10.43
C GLY A 47 5.39 -23.80 10.79
N PRO A 48 6.53 -24.46 11.04
CA PRO A 48 6.61 -25.91 11.30
C PRO A 48 5.92 -26.37 12.59
N TRP A 49 5.56 -25.44 13.47
CA TRP A 49 4.80 -25.68 14.71
C TRP A 49 3.29 -25.75 14.51
N ASN A 50 2.78 -25.33 13.34
CA ASN A 50 1.36 -25.42 13.03
C ASN A 50 1.03 -26.85 12.55
N THR A 51 0.53 -27.68 13.46
CA THR A 51 0.02 -29.01 13.10
C THR A 51 -1.28 -28.87 12.28
N PRO A 52 -1.75 -29.93 11.59
CA PRO A 52 -3.02 -29.89 10.88
C PRO A 52 -4.23 -29.47 11.74
N TYR A 53 -4.19 -29.74 13.05
CA TYR A 53 -5.22 -29.30 14.01
C TYR A 53 -5.28 -27.76 14.13
N TYR A 54 -4.15 -27.08 14.07
CA TYR A 54 -4.04 -25.63 14.17
C TYR A 54 -3.95 -24.91 12.81
N ALA A 55 -4.04 -25.67 11.71
CA ALA A 55 -3.97 -25.10 10.35
C ALA A 55 -5.31 -24.51 9.91
N MET A 56 -5.25 -23.66 8.86
CA MET A 56 -6.43 -23.16 8.14
C MET A 56 -7.36 -24.29 7.74
N LYS A 57 -8.69 -24.05 7.78
CA LYS A 57 -9.70 -25.06 7.55
C LYS A 57 -10.76 -24.63 6.54
N THR A 58 -11.35 -25.61 5.86
CA THR A 58 -12.48 -25.39 4.94
C THR A 58 -13.54 -26.47 5.13
N VAL A 59 -14.78 -26.09 4.90
CA VAL A 59 -15.90 -27.04 4.82
C VAL A 59 -15.68 -27.98 3.65
N CYS A 60 -16.00 -29.25 3.87
CA CYS A 60 -16.03 -30.30 2.84
C CYS A 60 -17.19 -31.26 3.09
N PHE A 61 -17.61 -31.97 2.08
CA PHE A 61 -18.76 -32.86 2.17
C PHE A 61 -18.70 -34.03 1.20
N THR A 62 -19.46 -35.07 1.51
CA THR A 62 -19.88 -36.11 0.58
C THR A 62 -21.39 -36.19 0.51
N ALA A 63 -21.91 -36.54 -0.66
CA ALA A 63 -23.34 -36.71 -0.89
C ALA A 63 -23.63 -38.16 -1.26
N THR A 64 -24.60 -38.77 -0.59
CA THR A 64 -25.05 -40.15 -0.82
C THR A 64 -26.53 -40.15 -1.13
N ALA A 65 -26.90 -40.71 -2.28
CA ALA A 65 -28.32 -40.93 -2.63
C ALA A 65 -28.89 -42.12 -1.86
N VAL A 66 -30.06 -41.95 -1.30
CA VAL A 66 -30.73 -42.96 -0.48
C VAL A 66 -32.22 -43.04 -0.82
N LYS A 67 -32.74 -44.20 -0.91
CA LYS A 67 -34.19 -44.42 -1.08
C LYS A 67 -34.86 -44.60 0.29
N GLY A 68 -35.80 -43.68 0.62
CA GLY A 68 -36.59 -43.73 1.86
C GLY A 68 -37.78 -44.69 1.71
N GLY A 69 -38.61 -44.71 2.72
CA GLY A 69 -39.83 -45.55 2.87
C GLY A 69 -39.71 -46.58 3.98
N GLY A 70 -38.74 -46.36 4.90
CA GLY A 70 -38.52 -47.23 6.05
C GLY A 70 -37.19 -46.99 6.74
N THR A 71 -36.70 -47.99 7.46
CA THR A 71 -35.38 -47.92 8.09
C THR A 71 -34.30 -48.07 7.02
N VAL A 72 -33.37 -47.12 7.02
CA VAL A 72 -32.21 -47.03 6.11
C VAL A 72 -30.95 -47.29 6.92
N LYS A 73 -30.06 -48.13 6.39
CA LYS A 73 -28.71 -48.31 6.91
C LYS A 73 -27.71 -48.15 5.75
N VAL A 74 -26.88 -47.11 5.80
CA VAL A 74 -25.99 -46.77 4.68
C VAL A 74 -24.64 -46.25 5.18
N ALA A 75 -23.59 -46.70 4.56
CA ALA A 75 -22.23 -46.16 4.80
C ALA A 75 -22.11 -44.79 4.13
N LEU A 76 -21.65 -43.80 4.87
CA LEU A 76 -21.35 -42.45 4.35
C LEU A 76 -19.86 -42.27 4.25
N PRO A 77 -19.30 -42.18 3.05
CA PRO A 77 -17.85 -41.98 2.87
C PRO A 77 -17.38 -40.67 3.49
N GLN A 78 -16.24 -40.72 4.15
CA GLN A 78 -15.60 -39.50 4.65
C GLN A 78 -15.13 -38.63 3.49
N PRO A 79 -15.31 -37.29 3.52
CA PRO A 79 -14.69 -36.37 2.59
C PRO A 79 -13.16 -36.53 2.59
N GLU A 80 -12.53 -36.28 1.41
CA GLU A 80 -11.09 -36.36 1.25
C GLU A 80 -10.36 -35.42 2.22
N ASP A 81 -9.35 -35.94 2.88
CA ASP A 81 -8.39 -35.25 3.73
C ASP A 81 -7.02 -35.19 3.06
N LYS A 82 -6.37 -34.00 3.03
CA LYS A 82 -5.10 -33.79 2.36
C LYS A 82 -3.87 -33.78 3.29
N VAL A 83 -4.08 -33.51 4.56
CA VAL A 83 -2.97 -33.28 5.51
C VAL A 83 -3.19 -33.99 6.86
N GLY A 84 -4.05 -35.01 6.89
CA GLY A 84 -4.25 -35.85 8.06
C GLY A 84 -5.18 -35.24 9.12
N PHE A 85 -6.12 -34.33 8.73
CA PHE A 85 -7.10 -33.77 9.64
C PHE A 85 -8.47 -33.59 8.99
N TYR A 86 -9.45 -34.24 9.58
CA TYR A 86 -10.87 -34.12 9.27
C TYR A 86 -11.70 -34.23 10.54
N ARG A 87 -12.84 -33.48 10.60
CA ARG A 87 -13.89 -33.66 11.63
C ARG A 87 -15.27 -33.45 11.02
N ASP A 88 -16.22 -34.27 11.43
CA ASP A 88 -17.63 -34.11 11.10
C ASP A 88 -18.22 -32.86 11.77
N ILE A 89 -19.02 -32.12 11.02
CA ILE A 89 -19.88 -31.05 11.50
C ILE A 89 -21.27 -31.64 11.79
N ALA A 90 -21.90 -32.20 10.75
CA ALA A 90 -23.22 -32.82 10.84
C ALA A 90 -23.48 -33.77 9.67
N VAL A 91 -24.39 -34.70 9.91
CA VAL A 91 -25.05 -35.44 8.85
C VAL A 91 -26.46 -34.88 8.69
N VAL A 92 -26.80 -34.44 7.48
CA VAL A 92 -28.14 -33.92 7.17
C VAL A 92 -28.70 -34.64 5.94
N ALA A 93 -30.06 -34.81 5.93
CA ALA A 93 -30.76 -35.38 4.79
C ALA A 93 -31.89 -34.45 4.35
N PHE A 94 -32.17 -34.44 3.05
CA PHE A 94 -33.28 -33.72 2.45
C PHE A 94 -33.80 -34.46 1.23
N PRO A 95 -35.09 -34.29 0.84
CA PRO A 95 -35.60 -34.83 -0.42
C PRO A 95 -34.74 -34.40 -1.59
N THR A 96 -34.34 -35.33 -2.43
CA THR A 96 -33.49 -35.02 -3.59
C THR A 96 -34.24 -34.11 -4.57
N PRO A 97 -33.73 -32.92 -4.88
CA PRO A 97 -34.30 -32.03 -5.89
C PRO A 97 -34.43 -32.75 -7.24
N ALA A 98 -35.61 -32.64 -7.88
CA ALA A 98 -35.88 -33.30 -9.14
C ALA A 98 -35.19 -32.63 -10.35
N GLU A 99 -34.81 -31.35 -10.21
CA GLU A 99 -34.13 -30.57 -11.23
C GLU A 99 -32.78 -30.03 -10.72
N PRO A 100 -31.78 -29.97 -11.56
CA PRO A 100 -30.52 -29.33 -11.18
C PRO A 100 -30.64 -27.81 -11.22
N PHE A 101 -30.04 -27.14 -10.22
CA PHE A 101 -29.81 -25.71 -10.23
C PHE A 101 -28.62 -25.41 -9.35
N GLU A 102 -27.72 -24.59 -9.84
CA GLU A 102 -26.52 -24.16 -9.11
C GLU A 102 -26.48 -22.63 -9.06
N LEU A 103 -26.30 -22.09 -7.87
CA LEU A 103 -26.09 -20.67 -7.66
C LEU A 103 -24.76 -20.22 -8.28
N LYS A 104 -24.83 -19.08 -8.95
CA LYS A 104 -23.64 -18.50 -9.55
C LYS A 104 -22.60 -18.18 -8.48
N ASP A 105 -21.35 -18.59 -8.73
CA ASP A 105 -20.19 -18.28 -7.90
C ASP A 105 -20.31 -18.68 -6.41
N TRP A 106 -21.16 -19.69 -6.07
CA TRP A 106 -21.45 -20.06 -4.68
C TRP A 106 -20.18 -20.40 -3.86
N LYS A 107 -19.14 -20.99 -4.48
CA LYS A 107 -17.89 -21.32 -3.80
C LYS A 107 -17.16 -20.06 -3.32
N PHE A 108 -17.19 -18.98 -4.10
CA PHE A 108 -16.65 -17.68 -3.67
C PHE A 108 -17.51 -17.07 -2.57
N LYS A 109 -18.83 -17.18 -2.69
CA LYS A 109 -19.79 -16.65 -1.71
C LYS A 109 -19.68 -17.28 -0.33
N CYS A 110 -19.14 -18.49 -0.22
CA CYS A 110 -18.88 -19.16 1.05
C CYS A 110 -17.38 -19.34 1.35
N PHE A 111 -16.51 -18.58 0.71
CA PHE A 111 -15.05 -18.65 0.89
C PHE A 111 -14.43 -20.06 0.73
N SER A 112 -15.05 -20.94 -0.06
CA SER A 112 -14.53 -22.28 -0.36
C SER A 112 -13.51 -22.27 -1.49
N ASP A 113 -13.51 -21.25 -2.34
CA ASP A 113 -12.54 -21.08 -3.42
C ASP A 113 -11.57 -19.94 -3.06
N PRO A 114 -10.24 -20.11 -3.27
CA PRO A 114 -9.29 -19.03 -3.11
C PRO A 114 -9.51 -18.00 -4.23
N GLY A 115 -9.51 -16.76 -3.87
CA GLY A 115 -9.75 -15.64 -4.77
C GLY A 115 -11.11 -14.99 -4.48
N ARG A 116 -11.06 -13.67 -4.50
CA ARG A 116 -12.24 -12.84 -4.24
C ARG A 116 -12.72 -12.29 -5.57
N LYS A 117 -13.95 -12.59 -5.95
CA LYS A 117 -14.64 -11.87 -7.00
C LYS A 117 -15.62 -10.90 -6.37
N TYR A 118 -15.86 -9.78 -7.07
CA TYR A 118 -16.94 -8.88 -6.73
C TYR A 118 -18.25 -9.69 -6.59
N ASP A 119 -18.85 -9.63 -5.41
CA ASP A 119 -20.02 -10.42 -5.07
C ASP A 119 -21.29 -9.75 -5.61
N VAL A 120 -21.75 -10.23 -6.74
CA VAL A 120 -23.07 -9.89 -7.27
C VAL A 120 -24.05 -11.00 -6.90
N ALA A 121 -25.10 -10.63 -6.17
CA ALA A 121 -26.16 -11.55 -5.83
C ALA A 121 -26.78 -12.21 -7.08
N ASP A 122 -27.02 -13.50 -7.02
CA ASP A 122 -27.75 -14.21 -8.07
C ASP A 122 -29.22 -13.81 -7.99
N THR A 123 -29.77 -13.22 -9.04
CA THR A 123 -31.16 -12.77 -9.10
C THR A 123 -32.06 -13.72 -9.89
N ARG A 124 -31.51 -14.84 -10.36
CA ARG A 124 -32.31 -15.85 -11.08
C ARG A 124 -33.31 -16.51 -10.14
N VAL A 125 -34.42 -16.92 -10.71
CA VAL A 125 -35.42 -17.72 -9.98
C VAL A 125 -35.13 -19.20 -10.19
N ALA A 126 -34.87 -19.95 -9.12
CA ALA A 126 -34.73 -21.40 -9.21
C ALA A 126 -36.10 -22.06 -9.44
N PRO A 127 -36.21 -23.11 -10.28
CA PRO A 127 -37.40 -23.91 -10.36
C PRO A 127 -37.74 -24.51 -8.98
N ALA A 128 -39.01 -24.57 -8.61
CA ALA A 128 -39.45 -25.14 -7.33
C ALA A 128 -38.95 -26.59 -7.11
N ALA A 129 -38.81 -27.36 -8.20
CA ALA A 129 -38.28 -28.72 -8.17
C ALA A 129 -36.76 -28.82 -7.93
N ALA A 130 -36.02 -27.67 -7.99
CA ALA A 130 -34.59 -27.59 -7.73
C ALA A 130 -34.26 -27.10 -6.30
N VAL A 131 -35.26 -26.67 -5.54
CA VAL A 131 -35.11 -26.03 -4.23
C VAL A 131 -35.21 -27.05 -3.12
N VAL A 132 -34.29 -27.02 -2.16
CA VAL A 132 -34.36 -27.73 -0.89
C VAL A 132 -35.22 -26.91 0.07
N ARG A 133 -36.32 -27.45 0.54
CA ARG A 133 -37.14 -26.79 1.57
C ARG A 133 -36.41 -26.86 2.90
N ARG A 134 -36.23 -25.73 3.57
CA ARG A 134 -35.47 -25.64 4.81
C ARG A 134 -36.06 -26.52 5.92
N GLU A 135 -37.38 -26.57 6.05
CA GLU A 135 -38.12 -27.38 7.00
C GLU A 135 -38.05 -28.90 6.76
N GLU A 136 -37.62 -29.30 5.55
CA GLU A 136 -37.45 -30.71 5.19
C GLU A 136 -36.01 -31.18 5.43
N VAL A 137 -35.08 -30.28 5.78
CA VAL A 137 -33.71 -30.64 6.13
C VAL A 137 -33.69 -31.29 7.52
N ARG A 138 -33.35 -32.55 7.56
CA ARG A 138 -33.29 -33.36 8.78
C ARG A 138 -31.87 -33.46 9.29
N ALA A 139 -31.64 -33.10 10.53
CA ALA A 139 -30.37 -33.35 11.22
C ALA A 139 -30.34 -34.81 11.71
N LEU A 140 -29.42 -35.59 11.22
CA LEU A 140 -29.27 -37.02 11.47
C LEU A 140 -27.91 -37.36 12.12
N THR A 141 -27.25 -36.38 12.69
CA THR A 141 -25.89 -36.55 13.29
C THR A 141 -25.92 -37.55 14.45
N ALA A 142 -27.03 -37.60 15.24
CA ALA A 142 -27.19 -38.55 16.34
C ALA A 142 -27.37 -40.01 15.87
N ASP A 143 -27.85 -40.21 14.63
CA ASP A 143 -28.10 -41.52 14.03
C ASP A 143 -26.87 -42.01 13.22
N PHE A 144 -25.79 -41.28 13.26
CA PHE A 144 -24.54 -41.58 12.53
C PHE A 144 -23.42 -41.99 13.50
N ALA A 145 -22.94 -43.22 13.33
CA ALA A 145 -21.82 -43.77 14.10
C ALA A 145 -20.93 -44.65 13.22
N ASP A 146 -19.62 -44.64 13.46
CA ASP A 146 -18.63 -45.50 12.80
C ASP A 146 -18.75 -45.51 11.26
N GLY A 147 -19.03 -44.34 10.69
CA GLY A 147 -19.15 -44.17 9.23
C GLY A 147 -20.47 -44.67 8.64
N THR A 148 -21.40 -45.13 9.47
CA THR A 148 -22.72 -45.68 9.06
C THR A 148 -23.86 -44.83 9.61
N LEU A 149 -24.79 -44.45 8.76
CA LEU A 149 -26.05 -43.84 9.13
C LEU A 149 -27.14 -44.94 9.28
N ALA A 150 -27.87 -44.93 10.39
CA ALA A 150 -28.98 -45.81 10.63
C ALA A 150 -30.22 -44.99 11.12
N CYS A 151 -31.16 -44.70 10.21
CA CYS A 151 -32.30 -43.82 10.49
C CYS A 151 -33.56 -44.28 9.73
N THR A 152 -34.69 -43.64 10.01
CA THR A 152 -35.92 -43.84 9.27
C THR A 152 -36.22 -42.60 8.41
N LEU A 153 -36.38 -42.83 7.10
CA LEU A 153 -36.74 -41.77 6.15
C LEU A 153 -38.12 -42.02 5.54
N PRO A 154 -38.92 -40.96 5.32
CA PRO A 154 -40.18 -41.05 4.56
C PRO A 154 -39.98 -41.62 3.18
N PRO A 155 -41.05 -42.12 2.50
CA PRO A 155 -40.97 -42.54 1.10
C PRO A 155 -40.46 -41.44 0.19
N GLY A 156 -39.61 -41.80 -0.80
CA GLY A 156 -39.05 -40.90 -1.79
C GLY A 156 -37.53 -41.03 -1.90
N ASP A 157 -36.96 -40.26 -2.79
CA ASP A 157 -35.52 -40.18 -3.01
C ASP A 157 -34.91 -39.09 -2.13
N TRP A 158 -33.88 -39.45 -1.40
CA TRP A 158 -33.20 -38.58 -0.42
C TRP A 158 -31.72 -38.38 -0.77
N THR A 159 -31.23 -37.17 -0.57
CA THR A 159 -29.79 -36.85 -0.54
C THR A 159 -29.36 -36.73 0.93
N VAL A 160 -28.36 -37.54 1.29
CA VAL A 160 -27.71 -37.46 2.61
C VAL A 160 -26.35 -36.79 2.41
N LEU A 161 -26.12 -35.70 3.11
CA LEU A 161 -24.82 -35.06 3.16
C LEU A 161 -24.11 -35.38 4.48
N ARG A 162 -22.91 -35.92 4.40
CA ARG A 162 -21.94 -35.91 5.48
C ARG A 162 -21.08 -34.67 5.33
N VAL A 163 -21.31 -33.65 6.14
CA VAL A 163 -20.63 -32.37 6.12
C VAL A 163 -19.59 -32.34 7.23
N GLY A 164 -18.41 -31.97 6.91
CA GLY A 164 -17.31 -31.81 7.85
C GLY A 164 -16.39 -30.67 7.46
N TYR A 165 -15.28 -30.57 8.17
CA TYR A 165 -14.22 -29.63 7.82
C TYR A 165 -12.86 -30.32 7.87
N ARG A 166 -11.97 -29.87 7.02
CA ARG A 166 -10.62 -30.39 6.89
C ARG A 166 -9.59 -29.28 6.96
N ALA A 167 -8.35 -29.63 7.32
CA ALA A 167 -7.23 -28.69 7.19
C ALA A 167 -6.88 -28.47 5.72
N LEU A 168 -6.46 -27.23 5.41
CA LEU A 168 -5.94 -26.84 4.12
C LEU A 168 -4.42 -27.10 4.08
N ASP A 169 -3.93 -27.56 2.93
CA ASP A 169 -2.50 -27.64 2.62
C ASP A 169 -1.97 -26.27 2.15
N ARG A 170 -2.09 -25.27 3.04
CA ARG A 170 -1.56 -23.94 2.79
C ARG A 170 -0.34 -23.73 3.67
N GLN A 171 0.76 -23.29 3.07
CA GLN A 171 2.03 -23.07 3.73
C GLN A 171 2.51 -21.66 3.46
N ASN A 172 3.29 -21.10 4.41
CA ASN A 172 3.92 -19.80 4.19
C ASN A 172 4.81 -19.83 2.93
N GLY A 173 4.59 -18.83 2.06
CA GLY A 173 5.34 -18.66 0.81
C GLY A 173 6.81 -18.35 1.09
N THR A 174 7.71 -18.80 0.21
CA THR A 174 9.16 -18.51 0.22
C THR A 174 9.91 -18.72 1.57
N GLY A 175 9.26 -19.29 2.56
CA GLY A 175 9.88 -19.63 3.83
C GLY A 175 11.13 -20.51 3.66
N THR A 176 12.13 -20.30 4.50
CA THR A 176 13.30 -21.17 4.54
C THR A 176 12.90 -22.61 4.87
N ARG A 177 13.74 -23.59 4.52
CA ARG A 177 13.44 -25.03 4.74
C ARG A 177 12.98 -25.34 6.17
N LEU A 178 13.61 -24.74 7.18
CA LEU A 178 13.26 -24.94 8.60
C LEU A 178 12.15 -23.99 9.11
N GLY A 179 11.80 -22.99 8.36
CA GLY A 179 10.72 -22.05 8.69
C GLY A 179 9.42 -22.30 7.94
N LYS A 180 9.43 -23.25 6.97
CA LYS A 180 8.26 -23.56 6.17
C LYS A 180 7.32 -24.51 6.91
N GLY A 181 6.02 -24.22 6.89
CA GLY A 181 4.99 -25.05 7.49
C GLY A 181 3.60 -24.55 7.18
N LEU A 182 2.59 -25.22 7.73
CA LEU A 182 1.20 -24.87 7.52
C LEU A 182 0.89 -23.49 8.07
N GLU A 183 0.00 -22.78 7.38
CA GLU A 183 -0.59 -21.52 7.85
C GLU A 183 -1.56 -21.79 9.01
N CYS A 184 -1.47 -21.02 10.09
CA CYS A 184 -2.34 -21.19 11.24
C CYS A 184 -3.80 -20.86 10.91
N ASP A 185 -4.72 -21.46 11.65
CA ASP A 185 -6.14 -21.14 11.60
C ASP A 185 -6.40 -19.72 12.10
N LYS A 186 -6.77 -18.83 11.20
CA LYS A 186 -6.96 -17.40 11.49
C LYS A 186 -8.30 -17.08 12.15
N LEU A 187 -9.21 -18.03 12.17
CA LEU A 187 -10.46 -17.92 12.95
C LEU A 187 -10.28 -18.38 14.41
N SER A 188 -9.07 -18.89 14.78
CA SER A 188 -8.73 -19.41 16.10
C SER A 188 -7.63 -18.60 16.79
N LYS A 189 -7.98 -17.93 17.90
CA LYS A 189 -6.99 -17.25 18.76
C LYS A 189 -5.93 -18.21 19.30
N GLU A 190 -6.32 -19.46 19.59
CA GLU A 190 -5.37 -20.48 20.08
C GLU A 190 -4.31 -20.81 19.05
N ALA A 191 -4.70 -21.05 17.80
CA ALA A 191 -3.77 -21.34 16.72
C ALA A 191 -2.77 -20.18 16.49
N LEU A 192 -3.27 -18.94 16.51
CA LEU A 192 -2.40 -17.76 16.42
C LEU A 192 -1.43 -17.65 17.61
N ARG A 193 -1.89 -17.92 18.84
CA ARG A 193 -1.02 -17.88 20.03
C ARG A 193 0.10 -18.91 19.97
N ILE A 194 -0.16 -20.08 19.41
CA ILE A 194 0.87 -21.11 19.19
C ILE A 194 1.91 -20.62 18.19
N HIS A 195 1.47 -20.05 17.07
CA HIS A 195 2.36 -19.44 16.10
C HIS A 195 3.21 -18.34 16.73
N TRP A 196 2.59 -17.41 17.43
CA TRP A 196 3.22 -16.26 18.07
C TRP A 196 4.28 -16.67 19.09
N ALA A 197 3.95 -17.61 19.97
CA ALA A 197 4.85 -18.11 21.01
C ALA A 197 6.11 -18.78 20.42
N ASN A 198 5.98 -19.48 19.29
CA ASN A 198 7.08 -20.20 18.66
C ASN A 198 7.96 -19.34 17.76
N TYR A 199 7.54 -18.13 17.41
CA TYR A 199 8.32 -17.25 16.55
C TYR A 199 8.53 -15.84 17.15
N VAL A 200 7.50 -14.99 17.19
CA VAL A 200 7.67 -13.59 17.59
C VAL A 200 8.10 -13.46 19.04
N GLU A 201 7.36 -14.09 19.95
CA GLU A 201 7.67 -14.04 21.39
C GLU A 201 9.03 -14.66 21.70
N LYS A 202 9.37 -15.77 21.03
CA LYS A 202 10.66 -16.42 21.16
C LYS A 202 11.80 -15.52 20.66
N THR A 203 11.58 -14.77 19.57
CA THR A 203 12.54 -13.78 19.06
C THR A 203 12.74 -12.66 20.06
N VAL A 204 11.66 -12.07 20.58
CA VAL A 204 11.72 -11.00 21.60
C VAL A 204 12.47 -11.47 22.85
N LYS A 205 12.21 -12.68 23.33
CA LYS A 205 12.92 -13.30 24.47
C LYS A 205 14.42 -13.49 24.19
N ALA A 206 14.77 -13.93 22.97
CA ALA A 206 16.17 -14.15 22.58
C ALA A 206 16.96 -12.85 22.47
N LEU A 207 16.33 -11.76 22.05
CA LEU A 207 16.95 -10.44 22.03
C LEU A 207 17.27 -9.92 23.43
N GLY A 208 16.42 -10.21 24.39
CA GLY A 208 16.59 -9.77 25.78
C GLY A 208 16.22 -8.30 26.01
N PRO A 209 16.44 -7.78 27.22
CA PRO A 209 16.01 -6.46 27.61
C PRO A 209 16.64 -5.34 26.78
N GLY A 210 15.84 -4.33 26.41
CA GLY A 210 16.31 -3.11 25.75
C GLY A 210 16.65 -3.23 24.26
N LEU A 211 16.37 -4.39 23.63
CA LEU A 211 16.52 -4.58 22.19
C LEU A 211 15.18 -4.75 21.45
N ALA A 212 14.08 -4.94 22.18
CA ALA A 212 12.72 -4.95 21.65
C ALA A 212 11.81 -3.99 22.43
N GLY A 213 10.70 -3.56 21.82
CA GLY A 213 9.71 -2.68 22.42
C GLY A 213 10.02 -1.18 22.26
N PRO A 214 9.31 -0.29 23.00
CA PRO A 214 9.34 1.15 22.76
C PRO A 214 10.74 1.81 22.89
N ASN A 215 11.59 1.22 23.69
CA ASN A 215 12.96 1.71 23.96
C ASN A 215 14.03 0.88 23.25
N GLY A 216 13.63 -0.14 22.52
CA GLY A 216 14.52 -0.98 21.73
C GLY A 216 14.45 -0.66 20.23
N PRO A 217 15.38 -1.19 19.42
CA PRO A 217 15.33 -1.05 17.98
C PRO A 217 14.22 -1.88 17.34
N LEU A 218 13.96 -3.13 17.80
CA LEU A 218 12.85 -3.93 17.27
C LEU A 218 11.52 -3.36 17.80
N ARG A 219 10.76 -2.70 16.92
CA ARG A 219 9.52 -1.98 17.27
C ARG A 219 8.27 -2.52 16.60
N THR A 220 8.40 -3.18 15.46
CA THR A 220 7.25 -3.50 14.59
C THR A 220 7.26 -4.95 14.19
N VAL A 221 6.09 -5.57 14.20
CA VAL A 221 5.80 -6.82 13.50
C VAL A 221 4.94 -6.48 12.29
N LEU A 222 5.35 -6.91 11.10
CA LEU A 222 4.63 -6.75 9.85
C LEU A 222 3.83 -8.03 9.55
N ASN A 223 2.57 -7.85 9.30
CA ASN A 223 1.72 -8.82 8.64
C ASN A 223 1.54 -8.37 7.20
N ASP A 224 2.31 -8.98 6.34
CA ASP A 224 2.46 -8.70 4.91
C ASP A 224 1.18 -9.02 4.11
N SER A 225 1.17 -8.81 2.80
CA SER A 225 0.03 -9.11 1.93
C SER A 225 -0.49 -10.54 2.13
N TYR A 226 -1.81 -10.68 2.16
CA TYR A 226 -2.43 -11.97 2.43
C TYR A 226 -2.57 -12.81 1.14
N GLU A 227 -1.70 -13.80 0.96
CA GLU A 227 -1.58 -14.56 -0.29
C GLU A 227 -1.73 -16.09 -0.10
N VAL A 228 -2.49 -16.50 0.90
CA VAL A 228 -2.65 -17.94 1.23
C VAL A 228 -4.03 -18.49 0.96
N GLY A 229 -4.88 -17.69 0.32
CA GLY A 229 -6.26 -18.07 0.00
C GLY A 229 -7.19 -18.02 1.22
N THR A 230 -8.44 -18.31 0.95
CA THR A 230 -9.51 -18.22 1.95
C THR A 230 -9.57 -19.44 2.84
N GLN A 231 -10.15 -19.26 4.01
CA GLN A 231 -10.67 -20.29 4.91
C GLN A 231 -12.08 -19.93 5.30
N ASN A 232 -12.92 -20.91 5.68
CA ASN A 232 -14.30 -20.67 6.00
C ASN A 232 -14.84 -21.44 7.20
N TRP A 233 -13.95 -22.10 7.95
CA TRP A 233 -14.35 -22.86 9.13
C TRP A 233 -13.25 -22.92 10.18
N THR A 234 -13.68 -23.09 11.44
CA THR A 234 -12.82 -23.42 12.58
C THR A 234 -13.59 -24.30 13.57
N HIS A 235 -12.93 -24.83 14.57
CA HIS A 235 -13.61 -25.60 15.62
C HIS A 235 -14.64 -24.75 16.37
N GLY A 236 -15.90 -25.24 16.43
CA GLY A 236 -17.00 -24.54 17.10
C GLY A 236 -17.56 -23.34 16.36
N PHE A 237 -17.31 -23.22 15.08
CA PHE A 237 -17.77 -22.09 14.25
C PHE A 237 -19.31 -22.02 14.17
N GLU A 238 -20.03 -23.15 14.37
CA GLU A 238 -21.50 -23.20 14.42
C GLU A 238 -22.07 -22.25 15.49
N ARG A 239 -21.38 -22.15 16.63
CA ARG A 239 -21.79 -21.24 17.70
C ARG A 239 -21.49 -19.78 17.29
N THR A 240 -20.32 -19.51 16.77
CA THR A 240 -19.94 -18.18 16.26
C THR A 240 -20.92 -17.68 15.21
N PHE A 241 -21.30 -18.55 14.28
CA PHE A 241 -22.32 -18.23 13.28
C PHE A 241 -23.68 -17.93 13.91
N ALA A 242 -24.14 -18.79 14.84
CA ALA A 242 -25.45 -18.60 15.47
C ALA A 242 -25.52 -17.33 16.34
N GLU A 243 -24.42 -16.98 17.02
CA GLU A 243 -24.30 -15.73 17.78
C GLU A 243 -24.32 -14.50 16.85
N HIS A 244 -23.73 -14.61 15.67
CA HIS A 244 -23.68 -13.51 14.68
C HIS A 244 -25.01 -13.37 13.92
N ALA A 245 -25.52 -14.47 13.36
CA ALA A 245 -26.68 -14.46 12.45
C ALA A 245 -28.03 -14.54 13.17
N GLY A 246 -28.05 -14.98 14.43
CA GLY A 246 -29.28 -15.14 15.21
C GLY A 246 -30.07 -16.43 14.91
N TYR A 247 -29.50 -17.35 14.10
CA TYR A 247 -30.11 -18.64 13.79
C TYR A 247 -29.06 -19.74 13.60
N ALA A 248 -29.51 -21.02 13.71
CA ALA A 248 -28.64 -22.16 13.58
C ALA A 248 -28.21 -22.41 12.12
N ILE A 249 -26.93 -22.77 11.89
CA ILE A 249 -26.40 -23.07 10.56
C ILE A 249 -26.88 -24.41 9.98
N THR A 250 -27.24 -25.40 10.83
CA THR A 250 -27.48 -26.77 10.41
C THR A 250 -28.51 -26.91 9.27
N PRO A 251 -29.68 -26.23 9.28
CA PRO A 251 -30.62 -26.30 8.15
C PRO A 251 -30.07 -25.69 6.84
N TRP A 252 -29.01 -24.92 6.92
CA TRP A 252 -28.37 -24.22 5.80
C TRP A 252 -27.13 -24.94 5.27
N LEU A 253 -26.67 -26.02 5.91
CA LEU A 253 -25.51 -26.78 5.43
C LEU A 253 -25.61 -27.22 3.96
N PRO A 254 -26.82 -27.58 3.40
CA PRO A 254 -26.92 -27.83 1.97
C PRO A 254 -26.51 -26.65 1.10
N ALA A 255 -26.69 -25.42 1.55
CA ALA A 255 -26.22 -24.23 0.80
C ALA A 255 -24.70 -24.19 0.72
N LEU A 256 -23.97 -24.50 1.81
CA LEU A 256 -22.49 -24.61 1.77
C LEU A 256 -21.99 -25.74 0.85
N CYS A 257 -22.90 -26.60 0.38
CA CYS A 257 -22.66 -27.67 -0.57
C CYS A 257 -23.23 -27.35 -1.97
N GLY A 258 -23.56 -26.09 -2.25
CA GLY A 258 -24.03 -25.60 -3.56
C GLY A 258 -25.51 -25.82 -3.85
N ARG A 259 -26.36 -26.10 -2.83
CA ARG A 259 -27.81 -26.27 -3.02
C ARG A 259 -28.54 -24.95 -2.73
N VAL A 260 -29.63 -24.71 -3.44
CA VAL A 260 -30.57 -23.65 -3.11
C VAL A 260 -31.46 -24.12 -1.96
N VAL A 261 -31.49 -23.37 -0.85
CA VAL A 261 -32.32 -23.65 0.33
C VAL A 261 -33.39 -22.56 0.49
N GLY A 262 -34.65 -22.92 0.53
CA GLY A 262 -35.78 -22.00 0.57
C GLY A 262 -36.02 -21.30 -0.77
N SER A 263 -35.17 -20.36 -1.11
CA SER A 263 -35.17 -19.66 -2.38
C SER A 263 -33.75 -19.18 -2.72
N VAL A 264 -33.54 -18.69 -3.93
CA VAL A 264 -32.26 -18.05 -4.31
C VAL A 264 -31.97 -16.85 -3.40
N ALA A 265 -32.99 -16.00 -3.16
CA ALA A 265 -32.83 -14.82 -2.30
C ALA A 265 -32.48 -15.19 -0.85
N GLU A 266 -33.15 -16.20 -0.26
CA GLU A 266 -32.83 -16.66 1.08
C GLU A 266 -31.42 -17.29 1.17
N THR A 267 -31.01 -18.02 0.14
CA THR A 267 -29.65 -18.61 0.08
C THR A 267 -28.59 -17.55 -0.06
N GLU A 268 -28.83 -16.50 -0.87
CA GLU A 268 -27.94 -15.34 -0.97
C GLU A 268 -27.81 -14.58 0.36
N HIS A 269 -28.93 -14.43 1.06
CA HIS A 269 -28.95 -13.85 2.41
C HIS A 269 -28.11 -14.68 3.40
N PHE A 270 -28.31 -16.02 3.40
CA PHE A 270 -27.46 -16.92 4.18
C PHE A 270 -25.97 -16.80 3.86
N TYR A 271 -25.58 -16.75 2.59
CA TYR A 271 -24.18 -16.56 2.22
C TYR A 271 -23.61 -15.23 2.72
N ARG A 272 -24.43 -14.17 2.69
CA ARG A 272 -24.04 -12.88 3.27
C ARG A 272 -23.76 -13.00 4.76
N ASP A 273 -24.72 -13.57 5.53
CA ASP A 273 -24.55 -13.76 6.98
C ASP A 273 -23.36 -14.65 7.30
N PHE A 274 -23.14 -15.69 6.50
CA PHE A 274 -21.99 -16.59 6.64
C PHE A 274 -20.67 -15.85 6.42
N ARG A 275 -20.57 -15.03 5.37
CA ARG A 275 -19.38 -14.22 5.10
C ARG A 275 -19.13 -13.21 6.22
N LEU A 276 -20.15 -12.54 6.70
CA LEU A 276 -20.03 -11.58 7.80
C LEU A 276 -19.51 -12.27 9.07
N ALA A 277 -20.04 -13.44 9.42
CA ALA A 277 -19.56 -14.20 10.57
C ALA A 277 -18.08 -14.61 10.43
N VAL A 278 -17.65 -15.02 9.23
CA VAL A 278 -16.24 -15.34 8.95
C VAL A 278 -15.40 -14.09 9.03
N THR A 279 -15.84 -12.98 8.42
CA THR A 279 -15.17 -11.68 8.39
C THR A 279 -14.90 -11.16 9.80
N ASP A 280 -15.93 -11.14 10.65
CA ASP A 280 -15.80 -10.64 12.03
C ASP A 280 -14.90 -11.54 12.86
N ALA A 281 -15.05 -12.86 12.72
CA ALA A 281 -14.18 -13.83 13.40
C ALA A 281 -12.71 -13.67 12.95
N PHE A 282 -12.45 -13.48 11.67
CA PHE A 282 -11.11 -13.24 11.14
C PHE A 282 -10.51 -11.93 11.70
N ALA A 283 -11.23 -10.83 11.59
CA ALA A 283 -10.76 -9.54 12.09
C ALA A 283 -10.46 -9.59 13.60
N ALA A 284 -11.37 -10.14 14.40
CA ALA A 284 -11.24 -10.19 15.87
C ALA A 284 -10.21 -11.22 16.35
N ASN A 285 -10.22 -12.44 15.78
CA ASN A 285 -9.41 -13.55 16.27
C ASN A 285 -8.00 -13.59 15.67
N TYR A 286 -7.81 -13.02 14.49
CA TYR A 286 -6.49 -12.92 13.87
C TYR A 286 -5.89 -11.53 14.09
N ALA A 287 -6.40 -10.48 13.44
CA ALA A 287 -5.81 -9.15 13.53
C ALA A 287 -5.90 -8.55 14.94
N GLY A 288 -7.07 -8.61 15.56
CA GLY A 288 -7.29 -8.09 16.93
C GLY A 288 -6.44 -8.82 17.97
N GLU A 289 -6.38 -10.15 17.91
CA GLU A 289 -5.54 -10.93 18.82
C GLU A 289 -4.04 -10.72 18.53
N MET A 290 -3.65 -10.61 17.26
CA MET A 290 -2.25 -10.31 16.89
C MET A 290 -1.80 -8.95 17.44
N ARG A 291 -2.65 -7.93 17.32
CA ARG A 291 -2.39 -6.62 17.94
C ARG A 291 -2.20 -6.72 19.44
N ARG A 292 -3.08 -7.44 20.11
CA ARG A 292 -2.98 -7.66 21.56
C ARG A 292 -1.66 -8.35 21.94
N LEU A 293 -1.25 -9.35 21.18
CA LEU A 293 0.01 -10.08 21.39
C LEU A 293 1.22 -9.20 21.10
N ALA A 294 1.19 -8.38 20.05
CA ALA A 294 2.25 -7.42 19.72
C ALA A 294 2.42 -6.40 20.85
N HIS A 295 1.32 -5.82 21.33
CA HIS A 295 1.35 -4.89 22.46
C HIS A 295 1.87 -5.55 23.76
N ALA A 296 1.55 -6.81 24.03
CA ALA A 296 2.08 -7.56 25.16
C ALA A 296 3.62 -7.73 25.08
N CYS A 297 4.17 -7.72 23.87
CA CYS A 297 5.61 -7.71 23.63
C CYS A 297 6.22 -6.28 23.55
N GLY A 298 5.40 -5.24 23.69
CA GLY A 298 5.79 -3.83 23.51
C GLY A 298 6.03 -3.45 22.05
N LEU A 299 5.51 -4.21 21.10
CA LEU A 299 5.67 -4.00 19.66
C LEU A 299 4.41 -3.36 19.05
N GLN A 300 4.57 -2.67 17.93
CA GLN A 300 3.50 -2.19 17.08
C GLN A 300 3.18 -3.24 16.00
N LEU A 301 1.93 -3.35 15.61
CA LEU A 301 1.48 -4.19 14.51
C LEU A 301 1.31 -3.35 13.23
N ALA A 302 2.05 -3.67 12.19
CA ALA A 302 1.81 -3.20 10.83
C ALA A 302 1.02 -4.26 10.07
N ILE A 303 0.01 -3.87 9.31
CA ILE A 303 -0.82 -4.78 8.49
C ILE A 303 -0.97 -4.19 7.11
N GLU A 304 -0.80 -5.03 6.09
CA GLU A 304 -1.22 -4.81 4.71
C GLU A 304 -2.63 -5.39 4.51
N PRO A 305 -3.69 -4.58 4.60
CA PRO A 305 -5.05 -5.09 4.64
C PRO A 305 -5.63 -5.31 3.24
N TYR A 306 -5.00 -6.14 2.45
CA TYR A 306 -5.44 -6.53 1.10
C TYR A 306 -4.97 -7.96 0.75
N GLY A 307 -5.39 -8.45 -0.40
CA GLY A 307 -5.08 -9.77 -0.90
C GLY A 307 -6.30 -10.72 -0.85
N GLU A 308 -6.07 -12.01 -0.67
CA GLU A 308 -7.11 -13.04 -0.68
C GLU A 308 -7.76 -13.25 0.71
N ILE A 309 -7.84 -12.21 1.54
CA ILE A 309 -8.38 -12.32 2.91
C ILE A 309 -9.86 -12.70 2.90
N PRO A 310 -10.32 -13.58 3.79
CA PRO A 310 -11.73 -13.86 4.00
C PRO A 310 -12.36 -12.83 4.95
N SER A 311 -12.09 -11.55 4.72
CA SER A 311 -12.52 -10.43 5.56
C SER A 311 -12.75 -9.17 4.75
N ASP A 312 -13.33 -8.16 5.38
CA ASP A 312 -13.36 -6.78 4.89
C ASP A 312 -11.99 -6.12 5.12
N ASP A 313 -11.46 -5.48 4.08
CA ASP A 313 -10.12 -4.90 4.12
C ASP A 313 -10.03 -3.75 5.14
N LEU A 314 -11.07 -2.90 5.23
CA LEU A 314 -11.09 -1.81 6.23
C LEU A 314 -11.15 -2.36 7.65
N LEU A 315 -12.07 -3.29 7.91
CA LEU A 315 -12.25 -3.90 9.24
C LEU A 315 -10.96 -4.61 9.69
N TYR A 316 -10.32 -5.36 8.78
CA TYR A 316 -9.05 -6.03 9.06
C TYR A 316 -7.94 -5.02 9.37
N GLY A 317 -7.82 -3.96 8.55
CA GLY A 317 -6.82 -2.91 8.70
C GLY A 317 -7.00 -2.01 9.93
N GLU A 318 -8.21 -1.86 10.45
CA GLU A 318 -8.48 -1.06 11.66
C GLU A 318 -7.73 -1.55 12.90
N HIS A 319 -7.31 -2.81 12.91
CA HIS A 319 -6.48 -3.39 13.96
C HIS A 319 -4.99 -3.01 13.85
N ALA A 320 -4.54 -2.45 12.73
CA ALA A 320 -3.14 -2.02 12.59
C ALA A 320 -2.81 -0.80 13.47
N ASP A 321 -1.62 -0.79 14.07
CA ASP A 321 -1.02 0.42 14.62
C ASP A 321 -0.39 1.25 13.50
N ILE A 322 0.10 0.58 12.46
CA ILE A 322 0.65 1.17 11.24
C ILE A 322 -0.07 0.52 10.04
N PRO A 323 -1.19 1.12 9.56
CA PRO A 323 -1.79 0.70 8.31
C PRO A 323 -0.77 0.82 7.18
N THR A 324 -0.57 -0.26 6.45
CA THR A 324 0.45 -0.38 5.41
C THR A 324 -0.22 -0.69 4.08
N ALA A 325 0.25 -0.06 3.02
CA ALA A 325 -0.21 -0.28 1.67
C ALA A 325 0.89 -0.95 0.83
N GLU A 326 0.64 -1.11 -0.45
CA GLU A 326 1.63 -1.45 -1.46
C GLU A 326 1.45 -0.54 -2.67
N PHE A 327 2.54 -0.13 -3.29
CA PHE A 327 2.45 0.51 -4.60
C PHE A 327 3.63 0.14 -5.49
N TRP A 328 3.33 0.06 -6.78
CA TRP A 328 4.28 -0.32 -7.81
C TRP A 328 4.86 0.91 -8.51
N ALA A 329 6.10 0.81 -8.95
CA ALA A 329 6.78 1.93 -9.60
C ALA A 329 6.07 2.42 -10.86
N LYS A 330 5.42 1.54 -11.61
CA LYS A 330 4.70 1.87 -12.86
C LYS A 330 3.22 1.52 -12.90
N LEU A 331 2.77 0.55 -12.10
CA LEU A 331 1.34 0.23 -12.02
C LEU A 331 0.61 1.27 -11.18
N ASP A 332 -0.58 1.64 -11.64
CA ASP A 332 -1.44 2.53 -10.88
C ASP A 332 -2.33 1.72 -9.93
N SER A 333 -2.05 1.79 -8.63
CA SER A 333 -2.82 1.12 -7.57
C SER A 333 -3.08 2.07 -6.40
N PRO A 334 -3.82 3.18 -6.62
CA PRO A 334 -3.97 4.24 -5.61
C PRO A 334 -4.80 3.81 -4.41
N HIS A 335 -5.71 2.85 -4.59
CA HIS A 335 -6.72 2.54 -3.57
C HIS A 335 -6.12 1.94 -2.32
N TRP A 336 -5.08 1.13 -2.39
CA TRP A 336 -4.43 0.57 -1.21
C TRP A 336 -3.82 1.66 -0.33
N VAL A 337 -3.17 2.68 -0.96
CA VAL A 337 -2.62 3.82 -0.21
C VAL A 337 -3.74 4.64 0.43
N ARG A 338 -4.78 4.99 -0.33
CA ARG A 338 -5.94 5.71 0.18
C ARG A 338 -6.68 4.93 1.27
N GLN A 339 -6.79 3.61 1.12
CA GLN A 339 -7.37 2.71 2.11
C GLN A 339 -6.59 2.74 3.42
N ALA A 340 -5.26 2.55 3.38
CA ALA A 340 -4.40 2.60 4.55
C ALA A 340 -4.44 3.99 5.23
N ALA A 341 -4.46 5.07 4.43
CA ALA A 341 -4.61 6.44 4.91
C ALA A 341 -5.95 6.65 5.61
N SER A 342 -7.05 6.20 5.01
CA SER A 342 -8.40 6.30 5.59
C SER A 342 -8.51 5.58 6.93
N ILE A 343 -7.95 4.38 7.04
CA ILE A 343 -7.87 3.63 8.29
C ILE A 343 -7.06 4.42 9.33
N ALA A 344 -5.92 4.97 8.96
CA ALA A 344 -5.07 5.75 9.84
C ALA A 344 -5.80 7.00 10.37
N HIS A 345 -6.46 7.75 9.49
CA HIS A 345 -7.21 8.95 9.85
C HIS A 345 -8.39 8.60 10.78
N ALA A 346 -9.17 7.58 10.44
CA ALA A 346 -10.31 7.14 11.24
C ALA A 346 -9.90 6.72 12.66
N LYS A 347 -8.78 6.02 12.80
CA LYS A 347 -8.29 5.49 14.09
C LYS A 347 -7.24 6.38 14.77
N GLY A 348 -6.97 7.58 14.25
CA GLY A 348 -5.99 8.52 14.81
C GLY A 348 -4.55 8.01 14.77
N ARG A 349 -4.17 7.24 13.74
CA ARG A 349 -2.81 6.76 13.55
C ARG A 349 -1.99 7.81 12.81
N ARG A 350 -0.78 8.07 13.29
CA ARG A 350 0.12 9.06 12.68
C ARG A 350 0.76 8.53 11.40
N LEU A 351 1.09 7.23 11.36
CA LEU A 351 1.87 6.62 10.29
C LEU A 351 0.97 5.89 9.30
N VAL A 352 1.21 6.15 8.03
CA VAL A 352 0.69 5.41 6.88
C VAL A 352 1.90 4.93 6.09
N ALA A 353 2.18 3.64 6.14
CA ALA A 353 3.32 3.05 5.48
C ALA A 353 2.92 2.40 4.14
N ALA A 354 3.91 2.08 3.32
CA ALA A 354 3.71 1.19 2.18
C ALA A 354 4.96 0.40 1.86
N GLU A 355 4.80 -0.85 1.43
CA GLU A 355 5.71 -1.52 0.54
C GLU A 355 5.82 -0.70 -0.74
N SER A 356 7.01 -0.22 -1.05
CA SER A 356 7.18 0.90 -1.94
C SER A 356 8.03 0.57 -3.15
N PHE A 357 7.54 0.99 -4.33
CA PHE A 357 8.22 0.85 -5.62
C PHE A 357 8.43 -0.60 -6.04
N THR A 358 7.53 -1.50 -5.71
CA THR A 358 7.52 -2.85 -6.27
C THR A 358 7.52 -2.79 -7.79
N THR A 359 8.28 -3.64 -8.45
CA THR A 359 8.38 -3.73 -9.92
C THR A 359 8.25 -5.18 -10.37
N ASN A 360 7.85 -5.37 -11.61
CA ASN A 360 7.91 -6.67 -12.28
C ASN A 360 9.25 -6.84 -13.04
N ALA A 361 9.42 -8.00 -13.70
CA ALA A 361 10.63 -8.34 -14.43
C ALA A 361 10.95 -7.41 -15.60
N GLN A 362 9.94 -6.80 -16.21
CA GLN A 362 10.10 -5.91 -17.36
C GLN A 362 10.54 -4.52 -16.94
N GLU A 363 10.11 -4.09 -15.76
CA GLU A 363 10.27 -2.71 -15.26
C GLU A 363 11.37 -2.57 -14.20
N GLY A 364 11.82 -3.68 -13.63
CA GLY A 364 12.88 -3.75 -12.64
C GLY A 364 14.28 -3.71 -13.26
N ARG A 365 15.06 -4.78 -13.09
CA ARG A 365 16.39 -5.01 -13.70
C ARG A 365 17.39 -3.88 -13.44
N TRP A 366 17.44 -3.33 -12.24
CA TRP A 366 18.32 -2.21 -11.87
C TRP A 366 18.13 -0.93 -12.70
N GLN A 367 16.98 -0.78 -13.42
CA GLN A 367 16.71 0.36 -14.30
C GLN A 367 16.00 1.52 -13.60
N ASN A 368 15.53 1.34 -12.36
CA ASN A 368 14.82 2.39 -11.65
C ASN A 368 15.81 3.37 -11.00
N THR A 369 15.51 4.65 -11.16
CA THR A 369 16.26 5.77 -10.57
C THR A 369 15.32 6.63 -9.74
N PRO A 370 15.82 7.49 -8.84
CA PRO A 370 15.02 8.51 -8.18
C PRO A 370 14.16 9.33 -9.15
N TRP A 371 14.69 9.68 -10.31
CA TRP A 371 13.93 10.39 -11.35
C TRP A 371 12.74 9.58 -11.85
N SER A 372 12.94 8.31 -12.21
CA SER A 372 11.84 7.46 -12.70
C SER A 372 10.77 7.18 -11.63
N MET A 373 11.12 7.30 -10.35
CA MET A 373 10.23 7.07 -9.22
C MET A 373 9.56 8.34 -8.68
N LYS A 374 10.06 9.55 -9.05
CA LYS A 374 9.66 10.84 -8.45
C LYS A 374 8.17 11.13 -8.56
N ALA A 375 7.63 11.09 -9.78
CA ALA A 375 6.22 11.40 -10.01
C ALA A 375 5.28 10.43 -9.28
N LYS A 376 5.64 9.14 -9.23
CA LYS A 376 4.89 8.13 -8.49
C LYS A 376 4.97 8.37 -6.97
N CYS A 377 6.13 8.70 -6.46
CA CYS A 377 6.33 9.06 -5.05
C CYS A 377 5.45 10.24 -4.63
N ASP A 378 5.41 11.28 -5.45
CA ASP A 378 4.60 12.47 -5.18
C ASP A 378 3.10 12.15 -5.19
N TRP A 379 2.70 11.31 -6.13
CA TRP A 379 1.31 10.89 -6.20
C TRP A 379 0.88 10.10 -4.96
N VAL A 380 1.64 9.11 -4.50
CA VAL A 380 1.29 8.35 -3.30
C VAL A 380 1.32 9.21 -2.03
N TYR A 381 2.18 10.23 -1.97
CA TYR A 381 2.13 11.23 -0.90
C TYR A 381 0.81 12.00 -0.90
N SER A 382 0.29 12.35 -2.06
CA SER A 382 -1.03 13.01 -2.17
C SER A 382 -2.20 12.08 -1.80
N GLU A 383 -1.99 10.75 -1.85
CA GLU A 383 -2.96 9.76 -1.39
C GLU A 383 -2.90 9.48 0.12
N GLY A 384 -1.95 10.11 0.84
CA GLY A 384 -1.84 10.06 2.30
C GLY A 384 -0.68 9.24 2.84
N LEU A 385 0.15 8.64 1.96
CA LEU A 385 1.36 7.95 2.39
C LEU A 385 2.31 8.91 3.10
N ASN A 386 2.92 8.47 4.21
CA ASN A 386 3.91 9.26 4.93
C ASN A 386 5.09 8.45 5.49
N ARG A 387 5.20 7.15 5.11
CA ARG A 387 6.33 6.28 5.43
C ARG A 387 6.62 5.34 4.27
N ILE A 388 7.76 5.54 3.60
CA ILE A 388 8.28 4.67 2.54
C ILE A 388 9.00 3.47 3.18
N ILE A 389 8.67 2.26 2.74
CA ILE A 389 9.41 1.03 3.02
C ILE A 389 9.80 0.45 1.67
N TYR A 390 11.06 0.57 1.29
CA TYR A 390 11.51 0.13 -0.02
C TYR A 390 11.35 -1.37 -0.22
N HIS A 391 10.69 -1.78 -1.27
CA HIS A 391 10.74 -3.12 -1.80
C HIS A 391 11.70 -3.14 -3.00
N ARG A 392 13.00 -3.49 -2.81
CA ARG A 392 13.49 -4.04 -1.54
C ARG A 392 15.02 -3.98 -1.44
N PHE A 393 15.52 -4.44 -0.29
CA PHE A 393 16.92 -4.78 -0.06
C PHE A 393 17.10 -6.30 -0.23
N ALA A 394 17.66 -6.73 -1.36
CA ALA A 394 17.92 -8.14 -1.60
C ALA A 394 19.18 -8.61 -0.82
N HIS A 395 19.15 -9.85 -0.33
CA HIS A 395 20.33 -10.47 0.23
C HIS A 395 21.46 -10.55 -0.81
N GLN A 396 22.63 -10.00 -0.49
CA GLN A 396 23.81 -9.98 -1.36
C GLN A 396 24.92 -10.82 -0.72
N PRO A 397 24.96 -12.15 -0.97
CA PRO A 397 25.92 -13.05 -0.31
C PRO A 397 27.34 -12.94 -0.86
N TRP A 398 27.50 -12.29 -2.01
CA TRP A 398 28.82 -12.19 -2.66
C TRP A 398 29.42 -10.79 -2.49
N THR A 399 30.74 -10.78 -2.30
CA THR A 399 31.54 -9.55 -2.26
C THR A 399 32.39 -9.36 -3.52
N SER A 400 32.51 -10.40 -4.37
CA SER A 400 33.29 -10.36 -5.61
C SER A 400 32.64 -9.46 -6.66
N PRO A 401 33.37 -8.52 -7.27
CA PRO A 401 32.91 -7.70 -8.39
C PRO A 401 32.40 -8.52 -9.58
N ALA A 402 32.93 -9.74 -9.79
CA ALA A 402 32.47 -10.66 -10.85
C ALA A 402 31.01 -11.11 -10.71
N ARG A 403 30.38 -10.84 -9.57
CA ARG A 403 28.98 -11.19 -9.29
C ARG A 403 28.03 -9.99 -9.38
N LEU A 404 28.54 -8.80 -9.69
CA LEU A 404 27.70 -7.62 -9.91
C LEU A 404 26.80 -7.79 -11.15
N PRO A 405 25.61 -7.21 -11.13
CA PRO A 405 24.97 -6.39 -10.09
C PRO A 405 24.47 -7.16 -8.87
N GLY A 406 24.76 -8.43 -8.73
CA GLY A 406 24.42 -9.22 -7.57
C GLY A 406 23.11 -9.98 -7.70
N MET A 407 22.56 -10.35 -6.56
CA MET A 407 21.40 -11.21 -6.48
C MET A 407 20.11 -10.40 -6.51
N THR A 408 19.11 -10.97 -7.16
CA THR A 408 17.72 -10.49 -7.07
C THR A 408 16.84 -11.56 -6.45
N MET A 409 15.73 -11.21 -5.83
CA MET A 409 14.74 -12.14 -5.32
C MET A 409 13.62 -12.30 -6.37
N GLY A 410 13.90 -13.00 -7.45
CA GLY A 410 13.01 -13.06 -8.60
C GLY A 410 12.90 -11.70 -9.32
N PRO A 411 11.80 -11.46 -10.04
CA PRO A 411 11.64 -10.27 -10.86
C PRO A 411 11.19 -9.02 -10.09
N PHE A 412 10.77 -9.15 -8.82
CA PHE A 412 10.05 -8.11 -8.10
C PHE A 412 10.98 -7.15 -7.34
N GLY A 413 10.57 -5.90 -7.25
CA GLY A 413 11.17 -4.86 -6.44
C GLY A 413 12.25 -4.03 -7.14
N VAL A 414 12.42 -2.78 -6.68
CA VAL A 414 13.58 -1.98 -7.04
C VAL A 414 14.80 -2.49 -6.27
N HIS A 415 15.95 -2.48 -6.92
CA HIS A 415 17.21 -2.87 -6.27
C HIS A 415 17.79 -1.63 -5.57
N PHE A 416 17.40 -1.41 -4.31
CA PHE A 416 17.82 -0.26 -3.53
C PHE A 416 18.88 -0.67 -2.50
N ASP A 417 20.08 -0.92 -2.99
CA ASP A 417 21.22 -1.37 -2.18
C ASP A 417 22.56 -0.95 -2.78
N ARG A 418 23.66 -1.32 -2.07
CA ARG A 418 25.03 -0.96 -2.44
C ARG A 418 25.49 -1.45 -3.81
N THR A 419 24.77 -2.36 -4.44
CA THR A 419 25.13 -2.88 -5.77
C THR A 419 24.57 -2.02 -6.91
N GLN A 420 23.70 -1.06 -6.63
CA GLN A 420 23.30 -0.05 -7.58
C GLN A 420 24.46 0.87 -7.93
N THR A 421 24.63 1.20 -9.21
CA THR A 421 25.68 2.09 -9.70
C THR A 421 25.62 3.46 -9.03
N TRP A 422 24.41 3.95 -8.74
CA TRP A 422 24.11 5.27 -8.16
C TRP A 422 23.91 5.27 -6.64
N TRP A 423 24.24 4.19 -5.94
CA TRP A 423 24.02 4.09 -4.49
C TRP A 423 24.61 5.27 -3.71
N ASN A 424 25.82 5.68 -4.07
CA ASN A 424 26.50 6.80 -3.41
C ASN A 424 25.82 8.16 -3.69
N GLN A 425 25.06 8.28 -4.77
CA GLN A 425 24.31 9.46 -5.18
C GLN A 425 22.87 9.49 -4.65
N ALA A 426 22.42 8.48 -3.89
CA ALA A 426 21.06 8.39 -3.37
C ALA A 426 20.69 9.46 -2.34
N LYS A 427 21.68 10.09 -1.69
CA LYS A 427 21.46 10.98 -0.54
C LYS A 427 20.49 12.14 -0.80
N PRO A 428 20.51 12.89 -1.92
CA PRO A 428 19.55 13.97 -2.17
C PRO A 428 18.11 13.46 -2.27
N TRP A 429 17.90 12.31 -2.91
CA TRP A 429 16.60 11.64 -2.99
C TRP A 429 16.06 11.24 -1.61
N LEU A 430 16.90 10.64 -0.78
CA LEU A 430 16.53 10.28 0.58
C LEU A 430 16.22 11.52 1.43
N LYS A 431 16.96 12.62 1.25
CA LYS A 431 16.69 13.91 1.90
C LYS A 431 15.36 14.51 1.47
N TYR A 432 15.05 14.44 0.18
CA TYR A 432 13.75 14.83 -0.34
C TYR A 432 12.62 14.05 0.36
N GLN A 433 12.71 12.73 0.38
CA GLN A 433 11.72 11.87 1.02
C GLN A 433 11.60 12.15 2.54
N GLN A 434 12.72 12.32 3.23
CA GLN A 434 12.71 12.65 4.66
C GLN A 434 11.94 13.93 4.95
N ARG A 435 12.14 15.00 4.15
CA ARG A 435 11.42 16.27 4.34
C ARG A 435 9.93 16.12 4.04
N CYS A 436 9.56 15.42 2.98
CA CYS A 436 8.16 15.14 2.66
C CYS A 436 7.50 14.34 3.77
N GLN A 437 8.09 13.21 4.16
CA GLN A 437 7.52 12.33 5.18
C GLN A 437 7.42 13.04 6.54
N PHE A 438 8.38 13.88 6.90
CA PHE A 438 8.32 14.65 8.13
C PHE A 438 7.07 15.55 8.18
N LEU A 439 6.87 16.39 7.15
CA LEU A 439 5.73 17.29 7.10
C LEU A 439 4.38 16.57 6.92
N LEU A 440 4.37 15.45 6.19
CA LEU A 440 3.16 14.65 5.98
C LEU A 440 2.76 13.83 7.22
N GLN A 441 3.64 13.66 8.20
CA GLN A 441 3.35 13.04 9.49
C GLN A 441 2.83 14.03 10.54
N GLU A 442 2.94 15.34 10.30
CA GLU A 442 2.51 16.38 11.22
C GLU A 442 1.06 16.83 10.91
N GLY A 443 0.38 17.37 11.93
CA GLY A 443 -0.98 17.87 11.83
C GLY A 443 -2.04 16.81 11.51
N ALA A 444 -3.27 17.27 11.30
CA ALA A 444 -4.40 16.44 10.91
C ALA A 444 -4.64 16.53 9.39
N PHE A 445 -5.11 15.45 8.78
CA PHE A 445 -5.58 15.45 7.39
C PHE A 445 -6.87 16.25 7.28
N VAL A 446 -6.98 17.12 6.28
CA VAL A 446 -8.19 17.89 5.98
C VAL A 446 -8.92 17.24 4.81
N CYS A 447 -10.15 16.84 5.06
CA CYS A 447 -10.99 16.12 4.11
C CYS A 447 -12.44 16.55 4.23
N ASP A 448 -13.13 16.72 3.12
CA ASP A 448 -14.55 17.11 3.12
C ASP A 448 -15.50 15.91 3.13
N VAL A 449 -15.10 14.77 2.57
CA VAL A 449 -15.99 13.65 2.25
C VAL A 449 -15.61 12.38 2.99
N ALA A 450 -16.57 11.83 3.74
CA ALA A 450 -16.57 10.46 4.17
C ALA A 450 -17.30 9.60 3.12
N TRP A 451 -16.61 8.69 2.46
CA TRP A 451 -17.24 7.75 1.53
C TRP A 451 -17.49 6.44 2.25
N TYR A 452 -18.78 6.17 2.50
CA TYR A 452 -19.17 4.99 3.23
C TYR A 452 -19.08 3.75 2.35
N CYS A 453 -18.31 2.80 2.83
CA CYS A 453 -18.04 1.51 2.23
C CYS A 453 -18.49 0.42 3.21
N PRO A 454 -19.74 -0.06 3.12
CA PRO A 454 -20.25 -1.11 4.00
C PRO A 454 -19.53 -2.43 3.77
N ALA A 455 -19.58 -3.31 4.77
CA ALA A 455 -18.97 -4.62 4.71
C ALA A 455 -19.34 -5.37 3.41
N GLY A 456 -18.33 -5.85 2.71
CA GLY A 456 -18.47 -6.51 1.41
C GLY A 456 -18.57 -5.57 0.19
N TYR A 457 -18.57 -4.25 0.36
CA TYR A 457 -18.64 -3.30 -0.74
C TYR A 457 -17.29 -3.16 -1.48
N LEU A 458 -16.21 -3.03 -0.72
CA LEU A 458 -14.86 -2.95 -1.27
C LEU A 458 -14.12 -4.27 -1.06
N TYR A 459 -14.18 -5.11 -2.05
CA TYR A 459 -13.22 -6.19 -2.19
C TYR A 459 -12.12 -5.72 -3.15
N ILE A 460 -11.10 -5.08 -2.60
CA ILE A 460 -9.92 -4.68 -3.37
C ILE A 460 -9.11 -5.94 -3.63
N ASN A 461 -9.32 -6.53 -4.80
CA ASN A 461 -8.69 -7.79 -5.17
C ASN A 461 -7.61 -7.58 -6.22
N TRP A 462 -6.60 -8.46 -6.22
CA TRP A 462 -5.52 -8.55 -7.21
C TRP A 462 -5.98 -8.61 -8.67
N GLY A 463 -7.23 -8.86 -8.97
CA GLY A 463 -7.79 -8.94 -10.30
C GLY A 463 -8.80 -7.85 -10.68
N HIS A 464 -9.16 -6.94 -9.77
CA HIS A 464 -10.08 -5.86 -10.07
C HIS A 464 -9.30 -4.59 -10.37
N ASN A 465 -9.57 -4.04 -11.57
CA ASN A 465 -8.99 -2.77 -11.98
C ASN A 465 -9.64 -1.64 -11.16
N PRO A 466 -8.96 -1.13 -10.11
CA PRO A 466 -9.49 -0.08 -9.25
C PRO A 466 -9.73 1.23 -10.01
N HIS A 467 -9.14 1.39 -11.19
CA HIS A 467 -9.40 2.53 -12.07
C HIS A 467 -10.84 2.63 -12.59
N LYS A 468 -11.64 1.56 -12.40
CA LYS A 468 -13.05 1.54 -12.80
C LYS A 468 -14.01 1.85 -11.66
N MET A 469 -13.54 2.00 -10.43
CA MET A 469 -14.42 2.45 -9.35
C MET A 469 -14.74 3.94 -9.56
N PRO A 470 -16.01 4.30 -9.75
CA PRO A 470 -16.38 5.70 -9.84
C PRO A 470 -16.06 6.39 -8.51
N VAL A 471 -15.30 7.46 -8.56
CA VAL A 471 -15.02 8.28 -7.37
C VAL A 471 -16.15 9.27 -7.18
N PRO A 472 -16.78 9.34 -5.99
CA PRO A 472 -17.95 10.20 -5.76
C PRO A 472 -17.62 11.69 -5.66
N VAL A 473 -16.34 12.05 -5.72
CA VAL A 473 -15.91 13.44 -5.50
C VAL A 473 -15.31 14.06 -6.76
N PRO A 474 -15.63 15.30 -7.09
CA PRO A 474 -15.00 16.03 -8.20
C PRO A 474 -13.57 16.44 -7.87
N THR A 475 -12.81 16.82 -8.91
CA THR A 475 -11.46 17.36 -8.76
C THR A 475 -11.44 18.54 -7.79
N GLY A 476 -10.44 18.54 -6.90
CA GLY A 476 -10.26 19.57 -5.86
C GLY A 476 -10.90 19.24 -4.53
N PHE A 477 -11.50 18.06 -4.41
CA PHE A 477 -11.95 17.47 -3.15
C PHE A 477 -11.15 16.21 -2.84
N THR A 478 -11.07 15.85 -1.56
CA THR A 478 -10.53 14.58 -1.09
C THR A 478 -11.58 13.82 -0.28
N TYR A 479 -11.32 12.53 -0.07
CA TYR A 479 -12.21 11.64 0.68
C TYR A 479 -11.43 10.62 1.49
N ASP A 480 -12.06 10.10 2.53
CA ASP A 480 -11.66 8.88 3.21
C ASP A 480 -12.72 7.79 3.04
N PHE A 481 -12.30 6.54 2.97
CA PHE A 481 -13.18 5.39 3.11
C PHE A 481 -13.62 5.22 4.56
N VAL A 482 -14.89 4.90 4.75
CA VAL A 482 -15.50 4.74 6.07
C VAL A 482 -16.21 3.39 6.14
N SER A 483 -15.82 2.57 7.11
CA SER A 483 -16.40 1.25 7.37
C SER A 483 -17.68 1.35 8.22
N ASP A 484 -18.36 0.20 8.43
CA ASP A 484 -19.49 0.08 9.35
C ASP A 484 -19.11 0.45 10.78
N THR A 485 -17.93 0.03 11.26
CA THR A 485 -17.41 0.35 12.58
C THR A 485 -17.13 1.84 12.73
N THR A 486 -16.51 2.44 11.74
CA THR A 486 -16.22 3.88 11.71
C THR A 486 -17.52 4.70 11.66
N LEU A 487 -18.52 4.26 10.85
CA LEU A 487 -19.85 4.89 10.80
C LEU A 487 -20.55 4.88 12.17
N ALA A 488 -20.45 3.76 12.89
CA ALA A 488 -21.04 3.62 14.23
C ALA A 488 -20.39 4.59 15.24
N GLU A 489 -19.09 4.85 15.14
CA GLU A 489 -18.32 5.75 16.00
C GLU A 489 -18.56 7.25 15.69
N MET A 490 -19.10 7.59 14.53
CA MET A 490 -19.36 8.99 14.13
C MET A 490 -20.39 9.69 14.99
N ARG A 491 -20.15 10.98 15.28
CA ARG A 491 -21.12 11.90 15.88
C ARG A 491 -21.18 13.18 15.03
N VAL A 492 -22.21 14.03 15.30
CA VAL A 492 -22.34 15.33 14.64
C VAL A 492 -22.01 16.44 15.62
N GLU A 493 -21.11 17.33 15.23
CA GLU A 493 -20.73 18.55 15.97
C GLU A 493 -20.73 19.73 15.00
N ASN A 494 -21.58 20.74 15.25
CA ASN A 494 -21.70 21.92 14.40
C ASN A 494 -21.98 21.62 12.91
N GLY A 495 -22.74 20.57 12.63
CA GLY A 495 -23.06 20.12 11.27
C GLY A 495 -21.98 19.28 10.60
N GLU A 496 -20.84 19.07 11.23
CA GLU A 496 -19.77 18.20 10.73
C GLU A 496 -19.83 16.82 11.39
N LEU A 497 -19.46 15.80 10.64
CA LEU A 497 -19.24 14.44 11.10
C LEU A 497 -17.87 14.35 11.77
N VAL A 498 -17.83 13.86 13.00
CA VAL A 498 -16.61 13.84 13.82
C VAL A 498 -16.37 12.44 14.37
N LEU A 499 -15.17 11.94 14.23
CA LEU A 499 -14.70 10.67 14.78
C LEU A 499 -14.02 10.87 16.15
N PRO A 500 -13.90 9.83 16.98
CA PRO A 500 -13.15 9.87 18.23
C PRO A 500 -11.67 10.27 18.05
N SER A 501 -11.08 9.99 16.89
CA SER A 501 -9.74 10.40 16.49
C SER A 501 -9.59 11.92 16.33
N GLY A 502 -10.70 12.66 16.24
CA GLY A 502 -10.73 14.08 15.89
C GLY A 502 -10.85 14.35 14.39
N GLN A 503 -10.82 13.31 13.53
CA GLN A 503 -11.05 13.45 12.09
C GLN A 503 -12.46 13.98 11.82
N ARG A 504 -12.59 14.91 10.88
CA ARG A 504 -13.83 15.62 10.56
C ARG A 504 -14.15 15.51 9.09
N TYR A 505 -15.45 15.43 8.77
CA TYR A 505 -15.97 15.45 7.40
C TYR A 505 -17.22 16.34 7.35
N ARG A 506 -17.46 16.97 6.20
CA ARG A 506 -18.65 17.78 5.96
C ARG A 506 -19.81 16.96 5.45
N THR A 507 -19.52 15.93 4.67
CA THR A 507 -20.53 15.17 3.94
C THR A 507 -20.23 13.67 4.05
N LEU A 508 -21.28 12.89 4.35
CA LEU A 508 -21.25 11.42 4.19
C LEU A 508 -21.84 11.08 2.82
N VAL A 509 -21.10 10.36 2.00
CA VAL A 509 -21.60 9.83 0.73
C VAL A 509 -21.89 8.34 0.90
N LEU A 510 -23.14 7.96 0.62
CA LEU A 510 -23.59 6.56 0.67
C LEU A 510 -23.11 5.80 -0.58
N PRO A 511 -23.01 4.45 -0.50
CA PRO A 511 -22.67 3.62 -1.64
C PRO A 511 -23.76 3.68 -2.72
N GLU A 512 -23.49 3.14 -3.91
CA GLU A 512 -24.46 3.03 -4.98
C GLU A 512 -25.73 2.27 -4.52
N GLN A 513 -26.90 2.61 -5.09
CA GLN A 513 -28.21 2.12 -4.63
C GLN A 513 -28.41 0.59 -4.61
N ALA A 514 -27.59 -0.14 -5.34
CA ALA A 514 -27.67 -1.62 -5.39
C ALA A 514 -27.17 -2.32 -4.14
N PHE A 515 -26.64 -1.61 -3.14
CA PHE A 515 -26.03 -2.22 -1.97
C PHE A 515 -26.97 -2.14 -0.75
N GLU A 516 -27.34 -3.29 -0.21
CA GLU A 516 -28.19 -3.34 0.98
C GLU A 516 -27.37 -3.10 2.25
N LEU A 517 -27.69 -2.04 2.98
CA LEU A 517 -27.03 -1.71 4.24
C LEU A 517 -27.46 -2.69 5.36
N LEU A 518 -26.54 -3.03 6.24
CA LEU A 518 -26.83 -3.74 7.48
C LEU A 518 -27.85 -2.96 8.33
N PRO A 519 -28.71 -3.63 9.11
CA PRO A 519 -29.68 -2.94 9.97
C PRO A 519 -29.03 -1.91 10.91
N ALA A 520 -27.89 -2.25 11.53
CA ALA A 520 -27.14 -1.34 12.41
C ALA A 520 -26.63 -0.11 11.67
N SER A 521 -26.08 -0.29 10.46
CA SER A 521 -25.56 0.80 9.64
C SER A 521 -26.67 1.71 9.12
N ARG A 522 -27.81 1.14 8.76
CA ARG A 522 -29.02 1.90 8.40
C ARG A 522 -29.50 2.77 9.57
N ALA A 523 -29.51 2.21 10.79
CA ALA A 523 -29.84 2.96 12.01
C ALA A 523 -28.79 4.05 12.29
N GLY A 524 -27.51 3.76 12.07
CA GLY A 524 -26.40 4.73 12.16
C GLY A 524 -26.58 5.91 11.22
N VAL A 525 -26.87 5.66 9.94
CA VAL A 525 -27.14 6.69 8.93
C VAL A 525 -28.37 7.55 9.36
N ALA A 526 -29.46 6.91 9.80
CA ALA A 526 -30.65 7.61 10.27
C ALA A 526 -30.37 8.50 11.50
N ARG A 527 -29.55 8.00 12.45
CA ARG A 527 -29.11 8.76 13.63
C ARG A 527 -28.30 9.99 13.25
N LEU A 528 -27.34 9.86 12.37
CA LEU A 528 -26.49 10.96 11.90
C LEU A 528 -27.33 12.01 11.14
N LYS A 529 -28.26 11.58 10.29
CA LYS A 529 -29.19 12.45 9.57
C LYS A 529 -30.09 13.25 10.54
N ALA A 530 -30.64 12.57 11.54
CA ALA A 530 -31.46 13.23 12.58
C ALA A 530 -30.67 14.24 13.43
N ALA A 531 -29.36 14.04 13.59
CA ALA A 531 -28.45 14.96 14.25
C ALA A 531 -27.99 16.14 13.36
N GLY A 532 -28.46 16.22 12.11
CA GLY A 532 -28.16 17.33 11.20
C GLY A 532 -26.94 17.11 10.29
N ALA A 533 -26.43 15.88 10.17
CA ALA A 533 -25.38 15.57 9.20
C ALA A 533 -25.89 15.69 7.74
N GLU A 534 -25.05 16.21 6.89
CA GLU A 534 -25.30 16.12 5.45
C GLU A 534 -24.94 14.72 4.94
N ILE A 535 -25.95 14.05 4.38
CA ILE A 535 -25.82 12.69 3.84
C ILE A 535 -26.35 12.71 2.41
N LEU A 536 -25.51 12.35 1.46
CA LEU A 536 -25.81 12.33 0.04
C LEU A 536 -25.76 10.89 -0.48
N THR A 537 -26.62 10.59 -1.42
CA THR A 537 -26.44 9.40 -2.25
C THR A 537 -25.22 9.57 -3.16
N PHE A 538 -24.72 8.49 -3.71
CA PHE A 538 -23.59 8.51 -4.64
C PHE A 538 -23.83 9.42 -5.84
N GLU A 539 -25.05 9.40 -6.40
CA GLU A 539 -25.40 10.24 -7.55
C GLU A 539 -25.59 11.72 -7.19
N GLU A 540 -26.19 12.03 -6.04
CA GLU A 540 -26.32 13.41 -5.57
C GLU A 540 -24.96 14.07 -5.32
N ALA A 541 -24.00 13.29 -4.80
CA ALA A 541 -22.68 13.80 -4.42
C ALA A 541 -21.96 14.50 -5.58
N LYS A 542 -22.03 13.95 -6.78
CA LYS A 542 -21.39 14.52 -7.98
C LYS A 542 -21.88 15.96 -8.26
N GLY A 543 -23.20 16.17 -8.22
CA GLY A 543 -23.82 17.47 -8.49
C GLY A 543 -23.62 18.45 -7.33
N VAL A 544 -23.90 18.02 -6.10
CA VAL A 544 -23.83 18.87 -4.91
C VAL A 544 -22.39 19.35 -4.65
N LEU A 545 -21.39 18.45 -4.72
CA LEU A 545 -19.99 18.81 -4.51
C LEU A 545 -19.44 19.68 -5.64
N ALA A 546 -19.85 19.45 -6.90
CA ALA A 546 -19.41 20.27 -8.02
C ALA A 546 -19.88 21.74 -7.92
N ALA A 547 -20.97 21.99 -7.19
CA ALA A 547 -21.49 23.34 -6.95
C ALA A 547 -20.77 24.08 -5.79
N ARG A 548 -19.85 23.43 -5.08
CA ARG A 548 -19.12 23.99 -3.92
C ARG A 548 -17.73 24.46 -4.30
N ALA A 549 -17.20 25.39 -3.52
CA ALA A 549 -15.79 25.75 -3.58
C ALA A 549 -14.94 24.56 -3.15
N PRO A 550 -14.07 24.02 -4.04
CA PRO A 550 -13.17 22.94 -3.70
C PRO A 550 -12.10 23.39 -2.70
N ASP A 551 -11.43 22.43 -2.07
CA ASP A 551 -10.29 22.74 -1.19
C ASP A 551 -9.10 23.27 -1.99
N VAL A 552 -8.87 22.69 -3.19
CA VAL A 552 -7.84 23.14 -4.13
C VAL A 552 -8.42 23.24 -5.53
N ALA A 553 -8.11 24.33 -6.22
CA ALA A 553 -8.41 24.50 -7.63
C ALA A 553 -7.19 25.07 -8.37
N TRP A 554 -7.12 24.91 -9.67
CA TRP A 554 -6.05 25.47 -10.49
C TRP A 554 -6.52 25.81 -11.90
N ASN A 555 -5.87 26.80 -12.51
CA ASN A 555 -6.27 27.37 -13.77
C ASN A 555 -5.88 26.54 -15.01
N ASP A 556 -4.85 25.71 -14.93
CA ASP A 556 -4.40 24.81 -16.00
C ASP A 556 -4.72 23.36 -15.67
N ARG A 557 -5.85 22.86 -16.14
CA ARG A 557 -6.27 21.46 -15.91
C ARG A 557 -5.30 20.42 -16.51
N ALA A 558 -4.49 20.79 -17.52
CA ALA A 558 -3.48 19.91 -18.08
C ALA A 558 -2.31 19.65 -17.12
N ALA A 559 -2.15 20.48 -16.10
CA ALA A 559 -1.14 20.28 -15.06
C ALA A 559 -1.36 19.01 -14.23
N LYS A 560 -2.60 18.55 -14.12
CA LYS A 560 -2.99 17.31 -13.37
C LYS A 560 -2.33 17.25 -11.99
N LEU A 561 -2.42 18.34 -11.20
CA LEU A 561 -1.75 18.42 -9.91
C LEU A 561 -2.23 17.35 -8.94
N ASN A 562 -1.28 16.74 -8.27
CA ASN A 562 -1.48 15.89 -7.09
C ASN A 562 -1.33 16.73 -5.84
N TRP A 563 -2.21 16.55 -4.84
CA TRP A 563 -2.17 17.37 -3.64
C TRP A 563 -2.78 16.68 -2.42
N ILE A 564 -2.35 17.12 -1.23
CA ILE A 564 -2.94 16.75 0.05
C ILE A 564 -2.87 17.94 1.00
N HIS A 565 -3.90 18.13 1.82
CA HIS A 565 -4.02 19.20 2.80
C HIS A 565 -3.86 18.65 4.22
N ARG A 566 -3.01 19.31 5.00
CA ARG A 566 -2.86 19.04 6.43
C ARG A 566 -2.94 20.34 7.22
N ARG A 567 -3.37 20.23 8.50
CA ARG A 567 -3.61 21.40 9.36
C ARG A 567 -3.23 21.08 10.81
N ASP A 568 -2.69 22.08 11.49
CA ASP A 568 -2.62 22.12 12.95
C ASP A 568 -3.20 23.45 13.49
N ALA A 569 -3.00 23.73 14.78
CA ALA A 569 -3.49 24.95 15.41
C ALA A 569 -2.85 26.23 14.82
N GLY A 570 -1.62 26.13 14.29
CA GLY A 570 -0.83 27.28 13.84
C GLY A 570 -0.80 27.48 12.33
N ALA A 571 -1.03 26.44 11.55
CA ALA A 571 -0.81 26.46 10.11
C ALA A 571 -1.75 25.54 9.33
N ASP A 572 -1.98 25.90 8.07
CA ASP A 572 -2.42 25.00 7.01
C ASP A 572 -1.24 24.75 6.08
N TRP A 573 -1.04 23.53 5.61
CA TRP A 573 -0.07 23.28 4.55
C TRP A 573 -0.58 22.25 3.56
N TYR A 574 -0.22 22.51 2.32
CA TYR A 574 -0.56 21.66 1.18
C TYR A 574 0.72 21.15 0.57
N PHE A 575 0.84 19.84 0.41
CA PHE A 575 1.78 19.28 -0.54
C PHE A 575 1.13 19.34 -1.91
N VAL A 576 1.81 19.95 -2.89
CA VAL A 576 1.32 20.08 -4.26
C VAL A 576 2.43 19.66 -5.22
N ALA A 577 2.14 18.74 -6.11
CA ALA A 577 3.11 18.16 -7.05
C ALA A 577 2.57 18.17 -8.48
N SER A 578 3.43 18.50 -9.43
CA SER A 578 3.16 18.38 -10.85
C SER A 578 3.84 17.12 -11.40
N PRO A 579 3.11 16.19 -12.04
CA PRO A 579 3.70 15.01 -12.66
C PRO A 579 4.33 15.29 -14.04
N ARG A 580 4.29 16.54 -14.51
CA ARG A 580 4.81 16.92 -15.83
C ARG A 580 6.35 16.87 -15.84
N GLU A 581 6.89 16.21 -16.86
CA GLU A 581 8.33 16.18 -17.12
C GLU A 581 8.86 17.45 -17.80
N THR A 582 7.98 18.42 -18.07
CA THR A 582 8.31 19.72 -18.60
C THR A 582 7.97 20.82 -17.60
N PRO A 583 8.73 21.92 -17.54
CA PRO A 583 8.39 23.02 -16.64
C PRO A 583 7.00 23.58 -16.92
N CYS A 584 6.31 24.00 -15.88
CA CYS A 584 5.05 24.71 -16.02
C CYS A 584 4.85 25.72 -14.89
N ARG A 585 3.90 26.62 -15.07
CA ARG A 585 3.50 27.58 -14.05
C ARG A 585 1.99 27.51 -13.92
N VAL A 586 1.52 27.40 -12.69
CA VAL A 586 0.10 27.19 -12.39
C VAL A 586 -0.34 28.15 -11.30
N ASP A 587 -1.46 28.84 -11.49
CA ASP A 587 -2.12 29.60 -10.44
C ASP A 587 -3.01 28.62 -9.68
N VAL A 588 -2.62 28.31 -8.43
CA VAL A 588 -3.30 27.34 -7.57
C VAL A 588 -4.05 28.09 -6.48
N SER A 589 -5.33 27.80 -6.34
CA SER A 589 -6.25 28.40 -5.38
C SER A 589 -6.51 27.42 -4.24
N PHE A 590 -6.36 27.87 -3.02
CA PHE A 590 -6.51 27.12 -1.79
C PHE A 590 -7.64 27.70 -0.94
N ARG A 591 -8.48 26.88 -0.35
CA ARG A 591 -9.54 27.30 0.57
C ARG A 591 -8.98 27.67 1.95
N VAL A 592 -8.15 28.70 1.95
CA VAL A 592 -7.52 29.29 3.14
C VAL A 592 -7.70 30.81 3.10
N ALA A 593 -8.13 31.38 4.20
CA ALA A 593 -8.33 32.82 4.36
C ALA A 593 -7.48 33.39 5.50
N GLY A 594 -7.09 34.68 5.39
CA GLY A 594 -6.45 35.42 6.49
C GLY A 594 -5.06 34.94 6.88
N ARG A 595 -4.38 34.20 6.02
CA ARG A 595 -3.03 33.67 6.22
C ARG A 595 -2.14 34.01 5.04
N VAL A 596 -0.83 34.03 5.28
CA VAL A 596 0.20 34.33 4.28
C VAL A 596 0.86 33.05 3.81
N PRO A 597 0.95 32.81 2.47
CA PRO A 597 1.61 31.63 1.91
C PRO A 597 3.14 31.76 1.90
N GLU A 598 3.79 30.66 2.19
CA GLU A 598 5.21 30.41 1.97
C GLU A 598 5.38 29.21 1.04
N LEU A 599 6.39 29.20 0.17
CA LEU A 599 6.75 28.04 -0.65
C LEU A 599 7.98 27.35 -0.06
N TRP A 600 7.80 26.11 0.38
CA TRP A 600 8.88 25.29 0.93
C TRP A 600 9.26 24.21 -0.09
N ASN A 601 10.52 24.26 -0.53
CA ASN A 601 11.05 23.30 -1.50
C ASN A 601 11.54 22.02 -0.79
N PRO A 602 10.88 20.86 -0.93
CA PRO A 602 11.35 19.64 -0.26
C PRO A 602 12.63 19.07 -0.86
N GLU A 603 12.99 19.40 -2.11
CA GLU A 603 14.23 18.94 -2.74
C GLU A 603 15.46 19.64 -2.13
N THR A 604 15.40 20.94 -1.97
CA THR A 604 16.52 21.74 -1.46
C THR A 604 16.43 22.00 0.04
N GLY A 605 15.22 22.10 0.59
CA GLY A 605 14.94 22.55 1.95
C GLY A 605 14.83 24.07 2.08
N GLU A 606 14.84 24.81 0.97
CA GLU A 606 14.69 26.25 0.96
C GLU A 606 13.26 26.66 1.26
N VAL A 607 13.11 27.79 1.96
CA VAL A 607 11.85 28.43 2.31
C VAL A 607 11.77 29.80 1.65
N THR A 608 10.87 29.98 0.71
CA THR A 608 10.60 31.26 0.06
C THR A 608 9.40 31.94 0.73
N LYS A 609 9.64 33.09 1.33
CA LYS A 609 8.63 33.98 1.91
C LYS A 609 8.32 35.14 0.96
N GLY A 610 7.19 35.80 1.18
CA GLY A 610 6.79 36.95 0.36
C GLY A 610 6.45 36.59 -1.09
N VAL A 611 6.00 35.36 -1.33
CA VAL A 611 5.55 34.94 -2.65
C VAL A 611 4.33 35.76 -3.07
N PRO A 612 4.19 36.13 -4.35
CA PRO A 612 2.99 36.82 -4.83
C PRO A 612 1.75 35.94 -4.67
N TYR A 613 0.69 36.52 -4.08
CA TYR A 613 -0.60 35.85 -3.90
C TYR A 613 -1.75 36.84 -4.02
N ALA A 614 -2.96 36.32 -4.20
CA ALA A 614 -4.18 37.07 -4.12
C ALA A 614 -5.16 36.35 -3.19
N ALA A 615 -5.99 37.11 -2.46
CA ALA A 615 -7.02 36.54 -1.61
C ALA A 615 -8.38 37.20 -1.90
N LYS A 616 -9.39 36.36 -2.14
CA LYS A 616 -10.76 36.79 -2.40
C LYS A 616 -11.74 35.70 -1.97
N ASP A 617 -12.85 36.09 -1.35
CA ASP A 617 -13.98 35.21 -1.01
C ASP A 617 -13.58 33.93 -0.24
N GLY A 618 -12.64 34.06 0.71
CA GLY A 618 -12.17 32.91 1.52
C GLY A 618 -11.14 32.01 0.85
N VAL A 619 -10.67 32.38 -0.34
CA VAL A 619 -9.72 31.61 -1.15
C VAL A 619 -8.44 32.41 -1.34
N THR A 620 -7.28 31.76 -1.17
CA THR A 620 -5.97 32.33 -1.48
C THR A 620 -5.37 31.65 -2.68
N THR A 621 -5.03 32.45 -3.72
CA THR A 621 -4.41 31.98 -4.97
C THR A 621 -2.92 32.32 -4.99
N VAL A 622 -2.11 31.31 -5.25
CA VAL A 622 -0.64 31.41 -5.33
C VAL A 622 -0.19 30.96 -6.71
N ARG A 623 0.74 31.72 -7.28
CA ARG A 623 1.38 31.36 -8.56
C ARG A 623 2.61 30.51 -8.31
N ILE A 624 2.56 29.25 -8.70
CA ILE A 624 3.61 28.26 -8.40
C ILE A 624 4.34 27.90 -9.69
N PRO A 625 5.68 28.08 -9.74
CA PRO A 625 6.52 27.57 -10.83
C PRO A 625 6.92 26.13 -10.50
N PHE A 626 6.68 25.22 -11.44
CA PHE A 626 7.12 23.83 -11.34
C PHE A 626 8.25 23.57 -12.36
N GLU A 627 9.39 23.11 -11.90
CA GLU A 627 10.37 22.40 -12.71
C GLU A 627 9.87 20.99 -13.04
N PRO A 628 10.53 20.23 -13.92
CA PRO A 628 10.13 18.86 -14.24
C PRO A 628 9.86 18.02 -12.99
N CYS A 629 8.65 17.45 -12.88
CA CYS A 629 8.17 16.66 -11.73
C CYS A 629 8.46 17.30 -10.37
N ALA A 630 8.35 18.64 -10.27
CA ALA A 630 8.58 19.33 -9.01
C ALA A 630 7.37 19.25 -8.09
N SER A 631 7.66 19.36 -6.80
CA SER A 631 6.66 19.46 -5.74
C SER A 631 7.02 20.56 -4.76
N TRP A 632 6.00 21.09 -4.09
CA TRP A 632 6.10 22.16 -3.11
C TRP A 632 5.24 21.89 -1.90
N PHE A 633 5.67 22.32 -0.73
CA PHE A 633 4.76 22.59 0.37
C PHE A 633 4.36 24.05 0.33
N VAL A 634 3.06 24.31 0.20
CA VAL A 634 2.49 25.66 0.33
C VAL A 634 2.00 25.81 1.76
N VAL A 635 2.73 26.54 2.57
CA VAL A 635 2.50 26.66 4.01
C VAL A 635 1.87 28.00 4.33
N PHE A 636 0.68 27.99 4.90
CA PHE A 636 -0.07 29.17 5.30
C PHE A 636 0.06 29.38 6.81
N ARG A 637 0.65 30.51 7.20
CA ARG A 637 0.89 30.85 8.61
C ARG A 637 0.14 32.09 9.04
N ALA A 638 0.41 32.59 10.19
CA ALA A 638 -0.16 33.76 10.85
C ALA A 638 -0.95 34.74 9.96
N PRO A 639 -2.09 35.24 10.38
CA PRO A 639 -2.86 36.17 9.57
C PRO A 639 -2.01 37.39 9.22
N GLU A 640 -2.23 37.90 8.00
CA GLU A 640 -1.63 39.13 7.51
C GLU A 640 -2.19 40.34 8.24
N THR A 641 -1.37 41.35 8.53
CA THR A 641 -1.81 42.60 9.15
C THR A 641 -2.32 43.63 8.15
N SER A 642 -2.00 43.47 6.88
CA SER A 642 -2.44 44.29 5.74
C SER A 642 -3.45 43.53 4.86
N ALA A 643 -4.36 44.28 4.24
CA ALA A 643 -5.30 43.68 3.28
C ALA A 643 -4.55 43.08 2.08
N PRO A 644 -4.75 41.79 1.77
CA PRO A 644 -4.10 41.16 0.63
C PRO A 644 -4.62 41.70 -0.68
N PRO A 645 -3.82 41.64 -1.77
CA PRO A 645 -4.29 42.02 -3.10
C PRO A 645 -5.40 41.06 -3.57
N SER A 646 -6.40 41.62 -4.26
CA SER A 646 -7.53 40.84 -4.79
C SER A 646 -7.23 40.11 -6.10
N ALA A 647 -6.09 40.40 -6.72
CA ALA A 647 -5.64 39.75 -7.95
C ALA A 647 -4.12 39.54 -7.96
N LEU A 648 -3.67 38.47 -8.59
CA LEU A 648 -2.24 38.24 -8.82
C LEU A 648 -1.69 39.31 -9.78
N PRO A 649 -0.44 39.77 -9.57
CA PRO A 649 0.20 40.65 -10.55
C PRO A 649 0.31 39.96 -11.91
N PRO A 650 0.35 40.71 -13.02
CA PRO A 650 0.60 40.16 -14.35
C PRO A 650 1.85 39.28 -14.34
N ALA A 651 1.76 38.11 -14.95
CA ALA A 651 2.89 37.20 -15.07
C ALA A 651 3.67 37.48 -16.35
N PRO A 652 5.02 37.49 -16.32
CA PRO A 652 5.82 37.49 -17.54
C PRO A 652 5.51 36.24 -18.38
N ALA A 653 5.87 36.26 -19.67
CA ALA A 653 5.77 35.06 -20.49
C ALA A 653 6.51 33.88 -19.83
N PHE A 654 5.90 32.70 -19.91
CA PHE A 654 6.48 31.50 -19.34
C PHE A 654 7.31 30.76 -20.40
N ASP A 655 8.53 30.46 -20.07
CA ASP A 655 9.46 29.65 -20.87
C ASP A 655 10.16 28.59 -19.98
N GLU A 656 10.99 27.75 -20.58
CA GLU A 656 11.75 26.71 -19.88
C GLU A 656 12.69 27.24 -18.78
N LEU A 657 13.05 28.52 -18.84
CA LEU A 657 13.92 29.20 -17.88
C LEU A 657 13.16 29.96 -16.80
N THR A 658 11.83 30.04 -16.91
CA THR A 658 11.01 30.78 -15.93
C THR A 658 11.15 30.26 -14.51
N PRO A 659 11.21 28.95 -14.23
CA PRO A 659 11.46 28.46 -12.86
C PRO A 659 12.79 28.96 -12.30
N LEU A 660 13.84 29.02 -13.11
CA LEU A 660 15.14 29.56 -12.73
C LEU A 660 15.08 31.07 -12.50
N LYS A 661 14.42 31.82 -13.39
CA LYS A 661 14.22 33.27 -13.24
C LYS A 661 13.52 33.60 -11.92
N VAL A 662 12.46 32.84 -11.58
CA VAL A 662 11.72 33.03 -10.32
C VAL A 662 12.61 32.68 -9.13
N ALA A 663 13.29 31.54 -9.15
CA ALA A 663 14.15 31.09 -8.07
C ALA A 663 15.33 32.05 -7.80
N CYS A 664 15.80 32.77 -8.83
CA CYS A 664 16.91 33.71 -8.74
C CYS A 664 16.48 35.18 -8.64
N GLY A 665 15.18 35.48 -8.76
CA GLY A 665 14.71 36.87 -8.88
C GLY A 665 15.17 37.58 -10.15
N ALA A 666 15.54 36.83 -11.20
CA ALA A 666 16.10 37.36 -12.45
C ALA A 666 15.01 37.71 -13.47
N THR A 667 15.27 38.77 -14.27
CA THR A 667 14.39 39.19 -15.39
C THR A 667 14.85 38.65 -16.72
N GLU A 668 16.18 38.48 -16.89
CA GLU A 668 16.82 38.06 -18.13
C GLU A 668 17.77 36.88 -17.92
N VAL A 669 17.87 36.02 -18.91
CA VAL A 669 18.82 34.90 -18.97
C VAL A 669 19.48 34.85 -20.32
N THR A 670 20.82 34.82 -20.33
CA THR A 670 21.64 34.61 -21.53
C THR A 670 22.24 33.21 -21.48
N ARG A 671 22.19 32.48 -22.59
CA ARG A 671 22.79 31.14 -22.72
C ARG A 671 24.02 31.22 -23.62
N ARG A 672 25.09 30.50 -23.23
CA ARG A 672 26.29 30.30 -24.03
C ARG A 672 26.67 28.83 -24.02
N ASP A 673 26.94 28.26 -25.17
CA ASP A 673 27.39 26.87 -25.27
C ASP A 673 28.84 26.72 -24.83
N VAL A 674 29.14 25.63 -24.12
CA VAL A 674 30.47 25.22 -23.73
C VAL A 674 31.03 24.29 -24.79
N THR A 675 31.88 24.80 -25.68
CA THR A 675 32.48 24.05 -26.78
C THR A 675 33.93 23.65 -26.52
N GLY A 676 34.52 22.84 -27.40
CA GLY A 676 35.91 22.42 -27.38
C GLY A 676 36.20 21.18 -26.54
N PRO A 677 37.47 20.76 -26.44
CA PRO A 677 37.81 19.43 -25.97
C PRO A 677 37.45 19.20 -24.50
N TRP A 678 37.07 17.95 -24.21
CA TRP A 678 36.87 17.40 -22.88
C TRP A 678 37.77 16.18 -22.72
N THR A 679 38.36 16.02 -21.54
CA THR A 679 39.00 14.76 -21.16
C THR A 679 37.94 13.87 -20.49
N LEU A 680 37.71 12.68 -21.02
CA LEU A 680 36.82 11.67 -20.44
C LEU A 680 37.61 10.48 -19.92
N ALA A 681 37.47 10.14 -18.65
CA ALA A 681 38.18 9.04 -18.02
C ALA A 681 37.24 8.03 -17.42
N PHE A 682 37.48 6.74 -17.67
CA PHE A 682 36.81 5.61 -17.08
C PHE A 682 37.70 4.96 -16.01
N PRO A 683 37.17 4.56 -14.83
CA PRO A 683 37.96 3.99 -13.74
C PRO A 683 38.53 2.61 -14.06
N VAL A 684 39.65 2.26 -13.40
CA VAL A 684 40.39 1.00 -13.61
C VAL A 684 39.68 -0.24 -13.07
N ASP A 685 39.01 -0.14 -11.96
CA ASP A 685 38.78 -1.28 -11.07
C ASP A 685 37.32 -1.72 -11.00
N TRP A 686 36.54 -1.45 -12.01
CA TRP A 686 35.15 -1.85 -11.87
C TRP A 686 34.79 -3.23 -12.44
N TYR A 687 35.64 -3.82 -13.28
CA TYR A 687 35.44 -5.17 -13.76
C TYR A 687 36.66 -6.07 -13.47
N VAL A 688 36.39 -7.35 -13.24
CA VAL A 688 37.40 -8.36 -12.98
C VAL A 688 38.42 -8.40 -14.12
N GLY A 689 39.63 -7.98 -13.84
CA GLY A 689 40.70 -8.10 -14.84
C GLY A 689 41.69 -6.96 -14.90
N GLY A 690 41.60 -5.92 -14.08
CA GLY A 690 42.63 -4.90 -13.96
C GLY A 690 42.88 -4.13 -15.27
N LEU A 691 41.85 -3.62 -15.91
CA LEU A 691 41.97 -2.73 -17.04
C LEU A 691 42.49 -1.37 -16.59
N ALA A 692 43.51 -0.86 -17.28
CA ALA A 692 44.04 0.48 -17.07
C ALA A 692 42.96 1.54 -17.32
N VAL A 693 43.01 2.68 -16.59
CA VAL A 693 42.15 3.84 -16.86
C VAL A 693 42.16 4.16 -18.36
N LYS A 694 41.01 4.04 -19.02
CA LYS A 694 40.85 4.52 -20.37
C LYS A 694 40.56 6.02 -20.32
N THR A 695 41.42 6.83 -20.93
CA THR A 695 41.23 8.27 -21.05
C THR A 695 41.11 8.64 -22.51
N LEU A 696 40.11 9.44 -22.84
CA LEU A 696 39.82 9.91 -24.18
C LEU A 696 39.78 11.43 -24.20
N GLU A 697 40.27 12.02 -25.27
CA GLU A 697 40.06 13.43 -25.60
C GLU A 697 38.86 13.51 -26.55
N LEU A 698 37.80 14.15 -26.14
CA LEU A 698 36.58 14.34 -26.91
C LEU A 698 36.54 15.77 -27.45
N SER A 699 36.45 15.95 -28.75
CA SER A 699 36.25 17.27 -29.38
C SER A 699 34.87 17.88 -29.02
N ALA A 700 33.87 17.02 -28.76
CA ALA A 700 32.52 17.37 -28.28
C ALA A 700 32.05 16.29 -27.35
N LEU A 701 31.07 16.62 -26.45
CA LEU A 701 30.43 15.65 -25.61
C LEU A 701 29.66 14.63 -26.47
N ALA A 702 29.77 13.36 -26.12
CA ALA A 702 29.07 12.25 -26.76
C ALA A 702 28.58 11.25 -25.70
N ASP A 703 27.55 10.54 -26.05
CA ASP A 703 27.08 9.40 -25.27
C ASP A 703 28.03 8.21 -25.48
N TRP A 704 28.68 7.73 -24.43
CA TRP A 704 29.63 6.62 -24.52
C TRP A 704 29.05 5.30 -24.98
N THR A 705 27.71 5.11 -24.88
CA THR A 705 27.05 3.93 -25.44
C THR A 705 27.10 3.89 -26.97
N THR A 706 27.47 4.99 -27.61
CA THR A 706 27.65 5.08 -29.06
C THR A 706 29.11 4.81 -29.52
N PHE A 707 30.04 4.60 -28.59
CA PHE A 707 31.42 4.30 -28.92
C PHE A 707 31.58 2.89 -29.49
N ASP A 708 32.56 2.72 -30.41
CA ASP A 708 32.83 1.42 -31.04
C ASP A 708 33.54 0.45 -30.07
N ASP A 709 34.30 0.98 -29.10
CA ASP A 709 34.96 0.15 -28.07
C ASP A 709 33.91 -0.50 -27.12
N PRO A 710 33.82 -1.85 -27.12
CA PRO A 710 32.82 -2.56 -26.29
C PRO A 710 32.98 -2.29 -24.79
N ASP A 711 34.21 -2.10 -24.30
CA ASP A 711 34.46 -1.85 -22.87
C ASP A 711 33.92 -0.49 -22.45
N LEU A 712 33.87 0.50 -23.37
CA LEU A 712 33.27 1.79 -23.11
C LEU A 712 31.78 1.80 -23.38
N LYS A 713 31.35 1.18 -24.47
CA LYS A 713 29.95 1.10 -24.89
C LYS A 713 29.05 0.48 -23.81
N PHE A 714 29.52 -0.58 -23.18
CA PHE A 714 28.77 -1.32 -22.15
C PHE A 714 29.22 -0.95 -20.73
N PHE A 715 29.97 0.11 -20.57
CA PHE A 715 30.39 0.57 -19.26
C PHE A 715 29.16 0.96 -18.41
N SER A 716 29.08 0.45 -17.20
CA SER A 716 28.10 0.82 -16.17
C SER A 716 28.83 1.25 -14.90
N GLY A 717 28.53 2.44 -14.41
CA GLY A 717 29.25 3.03 -13.29
C GLY A 717 29.45 4.53 -13.49
N THR A 718 30.51 5.05 -12.91
CA THR A 718 30.81 6.49 -12.91
C THR A 718 32.02 6.82 -13.79
N ALA A 719 31.81 7.57 -14.88
CA ALA A 719 32.85 8.14 -15.71
C ALA A 719 33.07 9.62 -15.36
N THR A 720 34.28 10.11 -15.55
CA THR A 720 34.68 11.47 -15.15
C THR A 720 35.06 12.32 -16.35
N TYR A 721 34.36 13.41 -16.56
CA TYR A 721 34.66 14.46 -17.53
C TYR A 721 35.42 15.58 -16.84
N ARG A 722 36.43 16.10 -17.51
CA ARG A 722 37.26 17.24 -17.05
C ARG A 722 37.34 18.29 -18.12
N LYS A 723 37.28 19.58 -17.70
CA LYS A 723 37.48 20.73 -18.58
C LYS A 723 37.86 21.95 -17.78
N THR A 724 38.72 22.78 -18.38
CA THR A 724 38.97 24.13 -17.87
C THR A 724 38.30 25.15 -18.80
N LEU A 725 37.57 26.09 -18.24
CA LEU A 725 36.90 27.17 -18.95
C LEU A 725 37.41 28.52 -18.45
N ALA A 726 37.70 29.41 -19.40
CA ALA A 726 37.80 30.83 -19.08
C ALA A 726 36.40 31.44 -19.10
N VAL A 727 36.01 32.13 -18.07
CA VAL A 727 34.68 32.76 -17.91
C VAL A 727 34.86 34.22 -17.52
N THR A 728 33.96 35.08 -17.99
CA THR A 728 33.90 36.45 -17.48
C THR A 728 33.33 36.42 -16.08
N PRO A 729 33.98 36.98 -15.06
CA PRO A 729 33.41 37.10 -13.73
C PRO A 729 32.01 37.74 -13.80
N PRO A 730 31.02 37.20 -13.10
CA PRO A 730 29.67 37.75 -13.14
C PRO A 730 29.62 39.14 -12.50
N ALA A 731 28.90 40.06 -13.09
CA ALA A 731 28.67 41.38 -12.54
C ALA A 731 27.85 41.30 -11.23
N ALA A 732 27.91 42.30 -10.39
CA ALA A 732 27.11 42.38 -9.17
C ALA A 732 25.60 42.22 -9.49
N GLY A 733 24.93 41.32 -8.75
CA GLY A 733 23.54 40.99 -8.98
C GLY A 733 23.27 39.98 -10.12
N THR A 734 24.32 39.50 -10.81
CA THR A 734 24.21 38.47 -11.86
C THR A 734 24.59 37.11 -11.28
N ARG A 735 23.89 36.07 -11.68
CA ARG A 735 24.21 34.67 -11.33
C ARG A 735 24.62 33.88 -12.57
N LEU A 736 25.57 32.97 -12.39
CA LEU A 736 26.07 32.10 -13.45
C LEU A 736 25.75 30.64 -13.09
N PHE A 737 25.11 29.96 -14.03
CA PHE A 737 24.77 28.54 -13.90
C PHE A 737 25.47 27.71 -14.96
N LEU A 738 25.99 26.56 -14.57
CA LEU A 738 26.42 25.51 -15.47
C LEU A 738 25.24 24.54 -15.70
N ASP A 739 24.77 24.48 -16.93
CA ASP A 739 23.70 23.56 -17.36
C ASP A 739 24.35 22.42 -18.15
N LEU A 740 24.18 21.19 -17.68
CA LEU A 740 24.77 19.98 -18.27
C LEU A 740 23.91 19.40 -19.41
N GLY A 741 22.70 19.95 -19.62
CA GLY A 741 21.76 19.42 -20.60
C GLY A 741 21.16 18.07 -20.18
N ASP A 742 21.20 17.09 -21.07
CA ASP A 742 20.67 15.75 -20.82
C ASP A 742 21.75 14.83 -20.21
N VAL A 743 21.53 14.38 -18.99
CA VAL A 743 22.43 13.48 -18.24
C VAL A 743 21.73 12.15 -17.91
N LYS A 744 22.38 11.04 -18.18
CA LYS A 744 21.89 9.69 -17.90
C LYS A 744 22.82 8.97 -16.90
N HIS A 745 22.56 9.00 -15.54
CA HIS A 745 21.34 9.51 -14.90
C HIS A 745 21.66 10.46 -13.75
N PHE A 746 22.90 10.48 -13.27
CA PHE A 746 23.35 11.30 -12.14
C PHE A 746 24.59 12.08 -12.54
N ALA A 747 24.73 13.27 -11.99
CA ALA A 747 25.96 14.05 -12.11
C ALA A 747 26.41 14.60 -10.75
N ASP A 748 27.65 14.29 -10.36
CA ASP A 748 28.36 14.98 -9.28
C ASP A 748 29.29 16.00 -9.92
N VAL A 749 29.07 17.27 -9.63
CA VAL A 749 29.86 18.39 -10.21
C VAL A 749 30.81 18.94 -9.15
N THR A 750 32.06 19.11 -9.51
CA THR A 750 33.08 19.83 -8.71
C THR A 750 33.59 20.98 -9.54
N VAL A 751 33.62 22.17 -8.98
CA VAL A 751 34.10 23.40 -9.63
C VAL A 751 35.19 24.01 -8.76
N ASN A 752 36.36 24.23 -9.32
CA ASN A 752 37.55 24.78 -8.63
C ASN A 752 37.83 24.04 -7.30
N GLY A 753 37.69 22.69 -7.31
CA GLY A 753 37.88 21.84 -6.13
C GLY A 753 36.73 21.80 -5.14
N ARG A 754 35.65 22.59 -5.31
CA ARG A 754 34.49 22.62 -4.45
C ARG A 754 33.35 21.78 -5.03
N ALA A 755 32.86 20.84 -4.27
CA ALA A 755 31.72 20.00 -4.67
C ALA A 755 30.40 20.78 -4.66
N CYS A 756 29.63 20.62 -5.73
CA CYS A 756 28.23 21.05 -5.83
C CYS A 756 27.27 19.96 -5.37
N PRO A 757 25.97 20.28 -5.15
CA PRO A 757 24.96 19.25 -4.90
C PRO A 757 24.87 18.24 -6.04
N THR A 758 24.71 16.95 -5.70
CA THR A 758 24.48 15.89 -6.68
C THR A 758 23.18 16.12 -7.45
N LEU A 759 23.25 16.09 -8.75
CA LEU A 759 22.11 16.20 -9.66
C LEU A 759 21.57 14.79 -9.98
N TRP A 760 20.28 14.56 -9.75
CA TRP A 760 19.62 13.26 -9.91
C TRP A 760 18.32 13.30 -10.73
N LYS A 761 17.93 14.50 -11.16
CA LYS A 761 16.79 14.77 -12.02
C LYS A 761 17.01 16.05 -12.85
N PRO A 762 16.28 16.24 -13.94
CA PRO A 762 16.25 17.51 -14.67
C PRO A 762 15.71 18.67 -13.82
N PRO A 763 16.18 19.92 -14.06
CA PRO A 763 17.30 20.28 -14.95
C PRO A 763 18.63 19.96 -14.26
N PHE A 764 19.59 19.42 -15.04
CA PHE A 764 20.93 19.11 -14.55
C PHE A 764 21.79 20.38 -14.53
N ARG A 765 21.58 21.22 -13.52
CA ARG A 765 22.12 22.58 -13.44
C ARG A 765 22.67 22.88 -12.06
N VAL A 766 23.84 23.54 -12.02
CA VAL A 766 24.47 24.00 -10.76
C VAL A 766 24.81 25.48 -10.83
N ASP A 767 24.69 26.18 -9.70
CA ASP A 767 25.13 27.54 -9.52
C ASP A 767 26.66 27.56 -9.38
N VAL A 768 27.34 28.29 -10.23
CA VAL A 768 28.80 28.45 -10.24
C VAL A 768 29.23 29.89 -10.07
N THR A 769 28.32 30.77 -9.63
CA THR A 769 28.54 32.23 -9.51
C THR A 769 29.80 32.55 -8.72
N ASP A 770 29.92 32.02 -7.51
CA ASP A 770 31.05 32.26 -6.63
C ASP A 770 32.37 31.75 -7.22
N ALA A 771 32.33 30.56 -7.84
CA ALA A 771 33.51 29.96 -8.45
C ALA A 771 33.99 30.75 -9.67
N ALA A 772 33.04 31.35 -10.41
CA ALA A 772 33.34 32.15 -11.60
C ALA A 772 33.99 33.49 -11.31
N ALA A 773 33.99 33.97 -10.08
CA ALA A 773 34.66 35.22 -9.66
C ALA A 773 36.18 35.18 -9.95
N SER A 774 36.77 34.00 -10.00
CA SER A 774 38.18 33.79 -10.36
C SER A 774 38.50 34.00 -11.84
N GLY A 775 37.53 34.16 -12.73
CA GLY A 775 37.69 34.21 -14.18
C GLY A 775 37.97 32.84 -14.82
N ARG A 776 38.08 31.78 -14.05
CA ARG A 776 38.37 30.41 -14.51
C ARG A 776 37.55 29.38 -13.74
N LEU A 777 37.00 28.41 -14.45
CA LEU A 777 36.34 27.27 -13.90
C LEU A 777 37.09 25.98 -14.24
N GLU A 778 37.57 25.26 -13.24
CA GLU A 778 38.06 23.89 -13.39
C GLU A 778 36.90 22.94 -13.08
N LEU A 779 36.38 22.32 -14.11
CA LEU A 779 35.21 21.46 -14.04
C LEU A 779 35.61 19.99 -13.92
N VAL A 780 35.06 19.29 -12.93
CA VAL A 780 35.09 17.84 -12.84
C VAL A 780 33.64 17.39 -12.73
N VAL A 781 33.14 16.71 -13.74
CA VAL A 781 31.75 16.20 -13.78
C VAL A 781 31.80 14.68 -13.83
N ARG A 782 31.29 14.03 -12.76
CA ARG A 782 31.21 12.59 -12.68
C ARG A 782 29.78 12.17 -13.03
N VAL A 783 29.64 11.46 -14.14
CA VAL A 783 28.34 10.97 -14.61
C VAL A 783 28.22 9.49 -14.31
N THR A 784 27.11 9.11 -13.70
CA THR A 784 26.82 7.72 -13.33
C THR A 784 25.59 7.22 -14.10
N ASN A 785 25.76 6.14 -14.88
CA ASN A 785 24.69 5.45 -15.58
C ASN A 785 24.18 4.22 -14.80
N LEU A 786 23.32 3.42 -15.42
CA LEU A 786 22.73 2.21 -14.85
C LEU A 786 23.44 0.93 -15.33
N TRP A 787 23.06 -0.20 -14.75
CA TRP A 787 23.39 -1.52 -15.27
C TRP A 787 22.70 -1.74 -16.62
N PRO A 788 23.27 -2.54 -17.56
CA PRO A 788 22.71 -2.78 -18.90
C PRO A 788 21.41 -3.58 -18.87
#